data_34e032d70d2febc1521d1e32f8599779
#
_entry.id   34e032d70d2febc1521d1e32f8599779
#
_cell.length_a   1.000
_cell.length_b   1.000
_cell.length_c   1.000
_cell.angle_alpha   90.00
_cell.angle_beta   90.00
_cell.angle_gamma   90.00
#
_symmetry.space_group_name_H-M   'P 1'
#
loop_
_entity.id
_entity.type
_entity.pdbx_description
1 polymer ?
#
loop_
_entity_poly.entity_id
_entity_poly.type
_entity_poly.pdbx_seq_one_letter_code
_entity_poly.pdbx_strand_id
1 'polypeptide(L)'
;MSIKTDNYIRFFQDQVTEIQREYNKTKAVPMKQLFRDEIITLTTIDSVNHTNGHVIIKVKKGFAPRLKVMKNITLVTKYARDVLGTIANWNLSFDEFNRTSSFHVGLSDIVPLYFIKKADAEYDYIGCSYVSLSLFSNIDNALRSGKNVTALLFDPFPPTEYFNNLAFYTKQNEADVYLDIEPKISYDEWHPEELAFDENNPFGIVDKIYNTLLDENCCIVQGPPGTGKSFTIANIISRYLEQGKCVCVTTMANKGLIELAKQPPLAKYLEANKVYKTRLAADEAKQVPGLQPASKDLCVPTGSVVLATNYILSGLFNPNRDPSLLKPSYDLVVIEEASQVFLSAIAAFKSLGKHCLIVGDPMQLPPIVLGADKIQYKLWKVQQQCDGLSAFALGTDIKSYRITTTFRLTPRSASQTALFYGESFRSVQKERLDFSEIQSPYFPKEGGSILAYSQSGTDSVCSKGALSIMHYVVDQIAHFYPEREVAIITPFKDTIKLLQKEFYTENQQLDITVETIDRIQGMTVDYAIVYFPMCNISFALSENRFNVATSRSRSTTLIISDLDFKALSSVPRKSLRFLDTCDMSCKDSVKLVSIPFSNQVSEVKPKSTTVISSGDMSIKVLGSIDLSKFERKKIEIVEGKQNLYIIDTNVFVNCPEIISKIEKKYPIVLSAKVIDELDKLKIKLDATGVQNVQRALKSINYQMTQRDVRLELSDPSLLPSDFDRRSPDNMILTVALKYKGSNPILLTSDNGLQIKARGLGITTISLKEILKK
;
A
#
# COMPACT_ATOMS: atom_id res chain seq x y z
N MET A 1 27.39 32.55 -8.31
CA MET A 1 26.65 31.31 -8.63
C MET A 1 27.22 30.66 -9.86
N SER A 2 27.48 29.37 -9.81
CA SER A 2 27.81 28.64 -11.05
C SER A 2 26.54 28.53 -11.91
N ILE A 3 26.69 28.54 -13.22
CA ILE A 3 25.57 28.38 -14.18
C ILE A 3 24.82 27.07 -13.90
N LYS A 4 25.51 26.06 -13.43
CA LYS A 4 24.96 24.75 -13.02
C LYS A 4 24.02 24.84 -11.84
N THR A 5 24.45 25.50 -10.77
CA THR A 5 23.67 25.68 -9.54
C THR A 5 22.39 26.47 -9.82
N ASP A 6 22.47 27.55 -10.62
CA ASP A 6 21.30 28.30 -11.03
C ASP A 6 20.29 27.46 -11.81
N ASN A 7 20.77 26.58 -12.70
CA ASN A 7 19.91 25.67 -13.44
C ASN A 7 19.22 24.64 -12.52
N TYR A 8 19.91 24.15 -11.50
CA TYR A 8 19.32 23.24 -10.51
C TYR A 8 18.24 23.92 -9.66
N ILE A 9 18.50 25.14 -9.22
CA ILE A 9 17.52 25.95 -8.48
C ILE A 9 16.28 26.19 -9.35
N ARG A 10 16.49 26.61 -10.62
CA ARG A 10 15.40 26.79 -11.58
C ARG A 10 14.60 25.51 -11.81
N PHE A 11 15.27 24.37 -11.95
CA PHE A 11 14.60 23.07 -12.06
C PHE A 11 13.67 22.79 -10.87
N PHE A 12 14.12 23.02 -9.64
CA PHE A 12 13.27 22.82 -8.47
C PHE A 12 12.11 23.81 -8.40
N GLN A 13 12.32 25.05 -8.82
CA GLN A 13 11.25 26.07 -8.92
C GLN A 13 10.20 25.68 -9.98
N ASP A 14 10.63 25.08 -11.09
CA ASP A 14 9.72 24.55 -12.10
C ASP A 14 8.93 23.36 -11.55
N GLN A 15 9.55 22.46 -10.77
CA GLN A 15 8.82 21.39 -10.10
C GLN A 15 7.76 21.94 -9.15
N VAL A 16 8.06 22.99 -8.39
CA VAL A 16 7.08 23.69 -7.53
C VAL A 16 5.93 24.23 -8.37
N THR A 17 6.23 24.88 -9.50
CA THR A 17 5.23 25.44 -10.42
C THR A 17 4.32 24.35 -11.00
N GLU A 18 4.88 23.21 -11.41
CA GLU A 18 4.09 22.10 -11.93
C GLU A 18 3.22 21.45 -10.84
N ILE A 19 3.70 21.31 -9.60
CA ILE A 19 2.88 20.86 -8.49
C ILE A 19 1.69 21.81 -8.26
N GLN A 20 1.92 23.10 -8.27
CA GLN A 20 0.86 24.11 -8.14
C GLN A 20 -0.15 23.99 -9.27
N ARG A 21 0.34 23.80 -10.51
CA ARG A 21 -0.52 23.61 -11.68
C ARG A 21 -1.39 22.38 -11.58
N GLU A 22 -0.82 21.22 -11.24
CA GLU A 22 -1.57 19.98 -11.05
C GLU A 22 -2.56 20.10 -9.89
N TYR A 23 -2.17 20.77 -8.82
CA TYR A 23 -3.04 21.04 -7.69
C TYR A 23 -4.22 21.95 -8.06
N ASN A 24 -3.98 23.00 -8.85
CA ASN A 24 -5.05 23.87 -9.36
C ASN A 24 -6.01 23.11 -10.28
N LYS A 25 -5.51 22.18 -11.09
CA LYS A 25 -6.40 21.27 -11.87
C LYS A 25 -7.27 20.43 -10.94
N THR A 26 -6.73 19.92 -9.84
CA THR A 26 -7.51 19.19 -8.82
C THR A 26 -8.59 20.06 -8.21
N LYS A 27 -8.30 21.32 -7.88
CA LYS A 27 -9.31 22.28 -7.37
C LYS A 27 -10.41 22.62 -8.38
N ALA A 28 -10.12 22.50 -9.66
CA ALA A 28 -11.11 22.71 -10.73
C ALA A 28 -12.09 21.54 -10.91
N VAL A 29 -11.79 20.38 -10.31
CA VAL A 29 -12.69 19.22 -10.33
C VAL A 29 -13.88 19.48 -9.41
N PRO A 30 -15.11 19.04 -9.80
CA PRO A 30 -16.30 19.17 -8.94
C PRO A 30 -16.08 18.54 -7.55
N MET A 31 -16.50 19.22 -6.52
CA MET A 31 -16.35 18.76 -5.12
C MET A 31 -16.96 17.36 -4.91
N LYS A 32 -18.07 17.05 -5.60
CA LYS A 32 -18.69 15.71 -5.59
C LYS A 32 -17.72 14.62 -6.04
N GLN A 33 -16.90 14.91 -7.04
CA GLN A 33 -15.88 13.98 -7.52
C GLN A 33 -14.72 13.90 -6.52
N LEU A 34 -14.26 15.04 -5.99
CA LEU A 34 -13.20 15.08 -4.96
C LEU A 34 -13.61 14.32 -3.70
N PHE A 35 -14.89 14.38 -3.32
CA PHE A 35 -15.43 13.61 -2.19
C PHE A 35 -15.47 12.10 -2.49
N ARG A 36 -15.88 11.70 -3.71
CA ARG A 36 -15.86 10.29 -4.15
C ARG A 36 -14.44 9.72 -4.22
N ASP A 37 -13.49 10.56 -4.64
CA ASP A 37 -12.07 10.20 -4.74
C ASP A 37 -11.34 10.33 -3.38
N GLU A 38 -12.08 10.55 -2.29
CA GLU A 38 -11.57 10.69 -0.91
C GLU A 38 -10.51 11.82 -0.75
N ILE A 39 -10.54 12.81 -1.65
CA ILE A 39 -9.66 13.98 -1.60
C ILE A 39 -10.20 15.00 -0.59
N ILE A 40 -11.51 15.12 -0.49
CA ILE A 40 -12.23 15.94 0.49
C ILE A 40 -13.01 15.03 1.43
N THR A 41 -12.94 15.29 2.74
CA THR A 41 -13.70 14.56 3.74
C THR A 41 -14.34 15.56 4.72
N LEU A 42 -15.57 15.29 5.12
CA LEU A 42 -16.26 16.06 6.16
C LEU A 42 -16.18 15.32 7.49
N THR A 43 -15.89 16.04 8.57
CA THR A 43 -15.88 15.51 9.94
C THR A 43 -16.45 16.55 10.92
N THR A 44 -16.61 16.16 12.18
CA THR A 44 -17.11 17.02 13.24
C THR A 44 -16.00 17.60 14.08
N ILE A 45 -16.16 18.84 14.53
CA ILE A 45 -15.36 19.43 15.58
C ILE A 45 -15.89 18.87 16.91
N ASP A 46 -15.00 18.26 17.69
CA ASP A 46 -15.36 17.58 18.93
C ASP A 46 -15.42 18.56 20.12
N SER A 47 -14.37 19.34 20.29
CA SER A 47 -14.18 20.20 21.45
C SER A 47 -13.17 21.31 21.18
N VAL A 48 -13.07 22.25 22.10
CA VAL A 48 -12.01 23.27 22.14
C VAL A 48 -11.21 23.16 23.44
N ASN A 49 -9.92 23.45 23.37
CA ASN A 49 -9.05 23.48 24.53
C ASN A 49 -8.68 24.93 24.85
N HIS A 50 -9.26 25.46 25.91
CA HIS A 50 -9.05 26.85 26.33
C HIS A 50 -7.63 27.11 26.86
N THR A 51 -6.91 26.08 27.32
CA THR A 51 -5.56 26.23 27.86
C THR A 51 -4.53 26.60 26.80
N ASN A 52 -4.67 26.00 25.61
CA ASN A 52 -3.72 26.17 24.51
C ASN A 52 -4.34 26.71 23.21
N GLY A 53 -5.62 27.09 23.24
CA GLY A 53 -6.32 27.66 22.09
C GLY A 53 -6.53 26.67 20.92
N HIS A 54 -6.43 25.38 21.17
CA HIS A 54 -6.61 24.37 20.12
C HIS A 54 -8.08 24.04 19.91
N VAL A 55 -8.45 23.84 18.65
CA VAL A 55 -9.72 23.22 18.25
C VAL A 55 -9.46 21.75 17.98
N ILE A 56 -10.28 20.88 18.56
CA ILE A 56 -10.12 19.43 18.46
C ILE A 56 -11.17 18.88 17.53
N ILE A 57 -10.73 18.22 16.46
CA ILE A 57 -11.59 17.50 15.54
C ILE A 57 -11.48 15.99 15.80
N LYS A 58 -12.58 15.28 15.60
CA LYS A 58 -12.57 13.82 15.62
C LYS A 58 -12.77 13.26 14.21
N VAL A 59 -11.86 12.39 13.84
CA VAL A 59 -11.84 11.72 12.55
C VAL A 59 -12.02 10.22 12.76
N LYS A 60 -13.02 9.64 12.12
CA LYS A 60 -13.24 8.20 12.22
C LYS A 60 -12.03 7.45 11.67
N LYS A 61 -11.54 6.45 12.40
CA LYS A 61 -10.39 5.65 11.97
C LYS A 61 -10.63 5.03 10.60
N GLY A 62 -9.66 5.19 9.70
CA GLY A 62 -9.74 4.72 8.32
C GLY A 62 -10.42 5.69 7.33
N PHE A 63 -10.98 6.84 7.80
CA PHE A 63 -11.76 7.75 6.95
C PHE A 63 -10.98 8.93 6.34
N ALA A 64 -9.74 9.13 6.74
CA ALA A 64 -8.92 10.20 6.17
C ALA A 64 -7.54 9.66 5.77
N PRO A 65 -7.45 8.92 4.67
CA PRO A 65 -6.21 8.29 4.24
C PRO A 65 -5.09 9.29 3.96
N ARG A 66 -5.44 10.56 3.69
CA ARG A 66 -4.48 11.62 3.40
C ARG A 66 -4.11 12.51 4.59
N LEU A 67 -4.67 12.34 5.77
CA LEU A 67 -4.31 13.11 6.96
C LEU A 67 -2.81 13.06 7.27
N LYS A 68 -2.15 11.96 6.98
CA LYS A 68 -0.69 11.83 7.16
C LYS A 68 0.11 12.80 6.29
N VAL A 69 -0.47 13.28 5.20
CA VAL A 69 0.17 14.17 4.22
C VAL A 69 -0.33 15.60 4.36
N MET A 70 -1.55 15.80 4.87
CA MET A 70 -2.12 17.12 5.10
C MET A 70 -1.40 17.84 6.24
N LYS A 71 -1.11 19.11 6.05
CA LYS A 71 -0.53 19.99 7.07
C LYS A 71 -1.52 21.00 7.61
N ASN A 72 -2.50 21.37 6.80
CA ASN A 72 -3.52 22.33 7.11
C ASN A 72 -4.89 21.74 6.80
N ILE A 73 -5.91 22.24 7.49
CA ILE A 73 -7.30 21.92 7.19
C ILE A 73 -8.15 23.18 7.25
N THR A 74 -9.31 23.09 6.65
CA THR A 74 -10.31 24.15 6.72
C THR A 74 -11.28 23.86 7.85
N LEU A 75 -11.34 24.74 8.86
CA LEU A 75 -12.35 24.73 9.92
C LEU A 75 -13.58 25.52 9.47
N VAL A 76 -14.74 24.93 9.64
CA VAL A 76 -16.00 25.54 9.22
C VAL A 76 -16.91 25.73 10.41
N THR A 77 -17.34 26.95 10.64
CA THR A 77 -18.28 27.29 11.73
C THR A 77 -19.75 27.09 11.34
N LYS A 78 -20.03 26.66 10.13
CA LYS A 78 -21.40 26.41 9.67
C LYS A 78 -21.89 25.03 10.10
N TYR A 79 -23.20 24.94 10.34
CA TYR A 79 -23.81 23.69 10.77
C TYR A 79 -23.62 22.60 9.73
N ALA A 80 -23.41 21.35 10.17
CA ALA A 80 -23.34 20.19 9.28
C ALA A 80 -24.55 20.13 8.33
N ARG A 81 -25.71 20.59 8.79
CA ARG A 81 -26.94 20.67 7.99
C ARG A 81 -26.83 21.68 6.84
N ASP A 82 -26.18 22.83 7.06
CA ASP A 82 -26.00 23.85 6.01
C ASP A 82 -24.96 23.41 4.99
N VAL A 83 -23.92 22.74 5.42
CA VAL A 83 -22.89 22.16 4.54
C VAL A 83 -23.48 21.00 3.73
N LEU A 84 -24.27 20.13 4.35
CA LEU A 84 -24.96 19.01 3.67
C LEU A 84 -26.13 19.50 2.81
N GLY A 85 -26.83 20.58 3.23
CA GLY A 85 -27.90 21.20 2.45
C GLY A 85 -27.43 21.83 1.12
N THR A 86 -26.13 22.09 0.98
CA THR A 86 -25.50 22.59 -0.25
C THR A 86 -25.02 21.46 -1.19
N ILE A 87 -25.38 20.20 -0.95
CA ILE A 87 -25.05 19.07 -1.85
C ILE A 87 -25.45 19.33 -3.31
N ALA A 88 -26.50 20.10 -3.54
CA ALA A 88 -26.87 20.57 -4.89
C ALA A 88 -25.73 21.35 -5.58
N ASN A 89 -24.90 22.06 -4.81
CA ASN A 89 -23.77 22.84 -5.32
C ASN A 89 -22.46 22.04 -5.38
N TRP A 90 -22.46 20.78 -5.02
CA TRP A 90 -21.27 19.93 -5.08
C TRP A 90 -20.80 19.58 -6.49
N ASN A 91 -21.57 19.96 -7.50
CA ASN A 91 -21.12 19.91 -8.90
C ASN A 91 -20.17 21.06 -9.25
N LEU A 92 -20.03 22.07 -8.39
CA LEU A 92 -19.09 23.16 -8.55
C LEU A 92 -17.69 22.74 -8.13
N SER A 93 -16.66 23.37 -8.70
CA SER A 93 -15.29 23.26 -8.22
C SER A 93 -15.16 23.86 -6.81
N PHE A 94 -14.08 23.56 -6.10
CA PHE A 94 -13.85 24.13 -4.77
C PHE A 94 -13.86 25.67 -4.77
N ASP A 95 -13.21 26.28 -5.75
CA ASP A 95 -13.13 27.74 -5.84
C ASP A 95 -14.48 28.38 -6.21
N GLU A 96 -15.27 27.75 -7.06
CA GLU A 96 -16.62 28.19 -7.40
C GLU A 96 -17.57 28.02 -6.22
N PHE A 97 -17.51 26.86 -5.55
CA PHE A 97 -18.29 26.59 -4.35
C PHE A 97 -17.98 27.62 -3.25
N ASN A 98 -16.71 27.94 -3.05
CA ASN A 98 -16.28 28.93 -2.07
C ASN A 98 -16.76 30.34 -2.39
N ARG A 99 -16.88 30.71 -3.68
CA ARG A 99 -17.38 32.03 -4.12
C ARG A 99 -18.89 32.15 -4.09
N THR A 100 -19.60 31.09 -4.47
CA THR A 100 -21.05 31.15 -4.80
C THR A 100 -21.95 30.62 -3.69
N SER A 101 -21.42 29.78 -2.78
CA SER A 101 -22.20 29.28 -1.65
C SER A 101 -22.17 30.25 -0.46
N SER A 102 -23.13 30.10 0.45
CA SER A 102 -23.06 30.76 1.77
C SER A 102 -21.90 30.23 2.63
N PHE A 103 -21.15 29.30 2.11
CA PHE A 103 -19.97 28.66 2.69
C PHE A 103 -18.72 29.42 2.21
N HIS A 104 -18.29 30.38 2.97
CA HIS A 104 -17.07 31.15 2.70
C HIS A 104 -15.93 30.64 3.56
N VAL A 105 -14.88 30.14 2.93
CA VAL A 105 -13.61 29.77 3.55
C VAL A 105 -12.66 30.94 3.37
N GLY A 106 -12.39 31.67 4.45
CA GLY A 106 -11.33 32.67 4.49
C GLY A 106 -9.99 32.06 4.83
N LEU A 107 -8.91 32.82 4.66
CA LEU A 107 -7.56 32.38 5.06
C LEU A 107 -7.49 32.12 6.58
N SER A 108 -8.27 32.83 7.40
CA SER A 108 -8.36 32.60 8.84
C SER A 108 -9.01 31.28 9.24
N ASP A 109 -9.75 30.63 8.32
CA ASP A 109 -10.41 29.36 8.55
C ASP A 109 -9.51 28.17 8.20
N ILE A 110 -8.33 28.42 7.65
CA ILE A 110 -7.34 27.42 7.31
C ILE A 110 -6.31 27.38 8.43
N VAL A 111 -6.21 26.24 9.11
CA VAL A 111 -5.39 26.11 10.32
C VAL A 111 -4.46 24.92 10.23
N PRO A 112 -3.28 24.99 10.87
CA PRO A 112 -2.34 23.86 10.92
C PRO A 112 -2.91 22.68 11.69
N LEU A 113 -2.66 21.49 11.18
CA LEU A 113 -2.94 20.22 11.83
C LEU A 113 -1.84 19.84 12.80
N TYR A 114 -2.28 19.22 13.91
CA TYR A 114 -1.35 18.67 14.85
C TYR A 114 -1.98 17.46 15.55
N PHE A 115 -1.30 16.36 15.58
CA PHE A 115 -1.84 15.11 16.11
C PHE A 115 -1.82 15.12 17.63
N ILE A 116 -2.98 14.83 18.23
CA ILE A 116 -3.12 14.59 19.66
C ILE A 116 -2.95 13.07 19.90
N LYS A 117 -2.20 12.71 20.94
CA LYS A 117 -1.95 11.31 21.32
C LYS A 117 -3.19 10.54 21.81
N LYS A 118 -4.37 11.14 21.86
CA LYS A 118 -5.57 10.54 22.41
C LYS A 118 -6.45 10.03 21.30
N ALA A 119 -6.32 8.73 20.99
CA ALA A 119 -7.23 7.99 20.13
C ALA A 119 -8.10 7.07 21.01
N ASP A 120 -9.41 7.06 20.80
CA ASP A 120 -10.27 6.00 21.32
C ASP A 120 -10.40 4.82 20.33
N ALA A 121 -11.31 3.89 20.59
CA ALA A 121 -11.51 2.73 19.73
C ALA A 121 -12.05 3.08 18.32
N GLU A 122 -12.76 4.22 18.18
CA GLU A 122 -13.49 4.59 16.96
C GLU A 122 -12.87 5.79 16.22
N TYR A 123 -12.28 6.73 16.97
CA TYR A 123 -11.85 8.01 16.43
C TYR A 123 -10.38 8.33 16.75
N ASP A 124 -9.74 9.00 15.81
CA ASP A 124 -8.51 9.74 16.05
C ASP A 124 -8.87 11.20 16.32
N TYR A 125 -8.32 11.76 17.38
CA TYR A 125 -8.52 13.16 17.75
C TYR A 125 -7.33 13.99 17.29
N ILE A 126 -7.62 15.05 16.53
CA ILE A 126 -6.60 15.90 15.93
C ILE A 126 -6.78 17.31 16.45
N GLY A 127 -5.71 17.90 16.99
CA GLY A 127 -5.65 19.30 17.38
C GLY A 127 -5.35 20.19 16.18
N CYS A 128 -6.05 21.29 16.09
CA CYS A 128 -5.76 22.38 15.19
C CYS A 128 -5.21 23.54 16.01
N SER A 129 -3.98 23.96 15.70
CA SER A 129 -3.28 25.06 16.37
C SER A 129 -3.40 26.36 15.57
N TYR A 130 -3.01 27.49 16.18
CA TYR A 130 -3.03 28.83 15.56
C TYR A 130 -4.39 29.23 14.99
N VAL A 131 -5.46 28.82 15.67
CA VAL A 131 -6.83 29.23 15.34
C VAL A 131 -7.01 30.70 15.75
N SER A 132 -7.57 31.51 14.85
CA SER A 132 -7.83 32.94 15.19
C SER A 132 -8.83 33.03 16.34
N LEU A 133 -8.68 34.05 17.18
CA LEU A 133 -9.57 34.26 18.33
C LEU A 133 -11.04 34.35 17.92
N SER A 134 -11.34 34.99 16.79
CA SER A 134 -12.71 35.11 16.28
C SER A 134 -13.27 33.75 15.87
N LEU A 135 -12.50 32.93 15.14
CA LEU A 135 -12.91 31.61 14.75
C LEU A 135 -13.06 30.68 15.95
N PHE A 136 -12.11 30.71 16.89
CA PHE A 136 -12.16 29.95 18.12
C PHE A 136 -13.43 30.27 18.94
N SER A 137 -13.72 31.58 19.16
CA SER A 137 -14.90 31.99 19.88
C SER A 137 -16.21 31.56 19.18
N ASN A 138 -16.26 31.65 17.86
CA ASN A 138 -17.42 31.22 17.08
C ASN A 138 -17.66 29.71 17.23
N ILE A 139 -16.59 28.91 17.19
CA ILE A 139 -16.66 27.46 17.37
C ILE A 139 -17.10 27.10 18.80
N ASP A 140 -16.48 27.72 19.81
CA ASP A 140 -16.81 27.51 21.23
C ASP A 140 -18.27 27.84 21.53
N ASN A 141 -18.74 29.00 21.07
CA ASN A 141 -20.15 29.42 21.24
C ASN A 141 -21.13 28.43 20.53
N ALA A 142 -20.76 27.95 19.36
CA ALA A 142 -21.58 26.98 18.65
C ALA A 142 -21.67 25.64 19.39
N LEU A 143 -20.53 25.14 19.89
CA LEU A 143 -20.48 23.89 20.67
C LEU A 143 -21.27 24.02 21.99
N ARG A 144 -21.10 25.11 22.72
CA ARG A 144 -21.87 25.39 23.95
C ARG A 144 -23.38 25.50 23.71
N SER A 145 -23.76 25.92 22.50
CA SER A 145 -25.18 25.98 22.10
C SER A 145 -25.71 24.62 21.62
N GLY A 146 -24.96 23.55 21.78
CA GLY A 146 -25.34 22.18 21.34
C GLY A 146 -25.39 22.00 19.83
N LYS A 147 -24.71 22.86 19.07
CA LYS A 147 -24.71 22.78 17.60
C LYS A 147 -23.55 21.92 17.12
N ASN A 148 -23.81 21.10 16.13
CA ASN A 148 -22.75 20.34 15.44
C ASN A 148 -21.94 21.28 14.54
N VAL A 149 -20.64 21.34 14.78
CA VAL A 149 -19.70 22.13 13.98
C VAL A 149 -18.88 21.17 13.11
N THR A 150 -18.69 21.56 11.85
CA THR A 150 -18.06 20.71 10.83
C THR A 150 -16.66 21.21 10.51
N ALA A 151 -15.73 20.29 10.30
CA ALA A 151 -14.46 20.53 9.66
C ALA A 151 -14.43 19.87 8.26
N LEU A 152 -13.97 20.63 7.28
CA LEU A 152 -13.68 20.13 5.94
C LEU A 152 -12.20 19.76 5.88
N LEU A 153 -11.93 18.47 5.78
CA LEU A 153 -10.58 17.97 5.60
C LEU A 153 -10.19 18.13 4.13
N PHE A 154 -9.53 19.20 3.84
CA PHE A 154 -8.94 19.52 2.56
C PHE A 154 -7.77 20.46 2.79
N ASP A 155 -6.57 20.04 2.38
CA ASP A 155 -5.41 20.92 2.43
C ASP A 155 -5.40 21.79 1.17
N PRO A 156 -5.65 23.10 1.29
CA PRO A 156 -5.69 23.99 0.12
C PRO A 156 -4.31 24.36 -0.40
N PHE A 157 -3.24 23.89 0.23
CA PHE A 157 -1.87 24.19 -0.16
C PHE A 157 -1.19 22.98 -0.82
N PRO A 158 -0.53 23.19 -1.97
CA PRO A 158 0.21 22.12 -2.63
C PRO A 158 1.47 21.72 -1.83
N PRO A 159 1.84 20.42 -1.83
CA PRO A 159 3.00 19.93 -1.07
C PRO A 159 4.34 20.25 -1.76
N THR A 160 4.76 21.51 -1.76
CA THR A 160 5.95 21.99 -2.48
C THR A 160 7.23 22.00 -1.64
N GLU A 161 7.16 21.71 -0.36
CA GLU A 161 8.26 21.91 0.59
C GLU A 161 9.52 21.14 0.25
N TYR A 162 9.38 19.91 -0.23
CA TYR A 162 10.54 19.08 -0.60
C TYR A 162 11.44 19.80 -1.63
N PHE A 163 10.85 20.31 -2.69
CA PHE A 163 11.59 21.01 -3.74
C PHE A 163 12.10 22.35 -3.27
N ASN A 164 11.34 23.09 -2.46
CA ASN A 164 11.81 24.33 -1.87
C ASN A 164 13.01 24.11 -0.94
N ASN A 165 13.02 23.06 -0.14
CA ASN A 165 14.13 22.70 0.73
C ASN A 165 15.38 22.34 -0.08
N LEU A 166 15.21 21.58 -1.17
CA LEU A 166 16.33 21.23 -2.06
C LEU A 166 16.88 22.44 -2.81
N ALA A 167 16.02 23.33 -3.30
CA ALA A 167 16.45 24.59 -3.92
C ALA A 167 17.25 25.45 -2.92
N PHE A 168 16.78 25.53 -1.67
CA PHE A 168 17.49 26.26 -0.62
C PHE A 168 18.84 25.62 -0.26
N TYR A 169 18.88 24.28 -0.09
CA TYR A 169 20.14 23.57 0.15
C TYR A 169 21.15 23.83 -0.97
N THR A 170 20.71 23.68 -2.22
CA THR A 170 21.55 23.91 -3.41
C THR A 170 22.11 25.33 -3.44
N LYS A 171 21.28 26.32 -3.09
CA LYS A 171 21.71 27.73 -3.03
C LYS A 171 22.75 27.99 -1.93
N GLN A 172 22.61 27.33 -0.76
CA GLN A 172 23.53 27.54 0.36
C GLN A 172 24.86 26.78 0.23
N ASN A 173 24.90 25.77 -0.61
CA ASN A 173 26.03 24.85 -0.73
C ASN A 173 26.57 24.80 -2.19
N GLU A 174 26.68 25.96 -2.83
CA GLU A 174 27.14 26.08 -4.23
C GLU A 174 28.55 25.51 -4.48
N ALA A 175 29.38 25.49 -3.44
CA ALA A 175 30.73 24.94 -3.49
C ALA A 175 30.78 23.44 -3.15
N ASP A 176 29.64 22.79 -2.93
CA ASP A 176 29.60 21.36 -2.65
C ASP A 176 30.04 20.59 -3.93
N VAL A 177 31.14 19.86 -3.80
CA VAL A 177 31.72 19.07 -4.90
C VAL A 177 30.72 18.04 -5.47
N TYR A 178 29.77 17.57 -4.64
CA TYR A 178 28.74 16.64 -5.08
C TYR A 178 27.64 17.30 -5.92
N LEU A 179 27.54 18.64 -5.92
CA LEU A 179 26.64 19.37 -6.81
C LEU A 179 27.32 19.73 -8.15
N ASP A 180 28.63 19.68 -8.20
CA ASP A 180 29.40 20.00 -9.42
C ASP A 180 29.87 18.78 -10.22
N ILE A 181 29.19 17.68 -10.08
CA ILE A 181 29.48 16.43 -10.77
C ILE A 181 29.28 16.60 -12.28
N GLU A 182 30.31 16.27 -13.07
CA GLU A 182 30.22 16.09 -14.51
C GLU A 182 29.78 14.66 -14.82
N PRO A 183 28.57 14.42 -15.34
CA PRO A 183 28.13 13.08 -15.59
C PRO A 183 28.90 12.45 -16.74
N LYS A 184 29.45 11.29 -16.51
CA LYS A 184 29.76 10.35 -17.59
C LYS A 184 28.41 9.85 -18.16
N ILE A 185 28.38 9.70 -19.47
CA ILE A 185 27.11 9.73 -20.23
C ILE A 185 26.36 8.39 -20.21
N SER A 186 26.99 7.29 -19.77
CA SER A 186 26.40 5.94 -19.89
C SER A 186 26.51 5.12 -18.61
N TYR A 187 25.40 4.54 -18.20
CA TYR A 187 25.39 3.51 -17.15
C TYR A 187 26.32 2.31 -17.47
N ASP A 188 26.50 1.99 -18.75
CA ASP A 188 27.39 0.92 -19.20
C ASP A 188 28.87 1.21 -18.87
N GLU A 189 29.22 2.45 -18.52
CA GLU A 189 30.57 2.86 -18.06
C GLU A 189 30.76 2.67 -16.55
N TRP A 190 29.71 2.30 -15.80
CA TRP A 190 29.80 2.06 -14.37
C TRP A 190 30.18 0.61 -14.08
N HIS A 191 31.36 0.41 -13.52
CA HIS A 191 31.93 -0.89 -13.20
C HIS A 191 32.12 -1.05 -11.67
N PRO A 192 31.01 -1.23 -10.91
CA PRO A 192 31.11 -1.51 -9.47
C PRO A 192 31.77 -2.87 -9.23
N GLU A 193 32.48 -3.02 -8.10
CA GLU A 193 33.01 -4.31 -7.66
C GLU A 193 31.83 -5.27 -7.38
N GLU A 194 31.89 -6.48 -7.93
CA GLU A 194 30.80 -7.44 -7.80
C GLU A 194 30.92 -8.23 -6.49
N LEU A 195 29.80 -8.33 -5.77
CA LEU A 195 29.66 -9.10 -4.55
C LEU A 195 28.64 -10.21 -4.74
N ALA A 196 29.09 -11.45 -4.68
CA ALA A 196 28.23 -12.62 -4.74
C ALA A 196 28.00 -13.17 -3.33
N PHE A 197 26.81 -13.70 -3.07
CA PHE A 197 26.51 -14.44 -1.85
C PHE A 197 27.31 -15.75 -1.82
N ASP A 198 27.93 -16.04 -0.67
CA ASP A 198 28.65 -17.26 -0.39
C ASP A 198 27.99 -17.94 0.83
N GLU A 199 27.55 -19.19 0.64
CA GLU A 199 26.93 -19.98 1.72
C GLU A 199 27.90 -20.24 2.89
N ASN A 200 29.21 -20.33 2.62
CA ASN A 200 30.23 -20.51 3.65
C ASN A 200 30.55 -19.23 4.42
N ASN A 201 30.19 -18.06 3.84
CA ASN A 201 30.34 -16.76 4.47
C ASN A 201 29.09 -15.89 4.23
N PRO A 202 27.97 -16.19 4.91
CA PRO A 202 26.68 -15.51 4.67
C PRO A 202 26.71 -14.00 4.94
N PHE A 203 27.65 -13.53 5.76
CA PHE A 203 27.82 -12.11 6.08
C PHE A 203 28.93 -11.42 5.30
N GLY A 204 29.59 -12.11 4.36
CA GLY A 204 30.73 -11.57 3.61
C GLY A 204 30.41 -10.25 2.89
N ILE A 205 29.20 -10.11 2.32
CA ILE A 205 28.74 -8.87 1.70
C ILE A 205 28.61 -7.76 2.75
N VAL A 206 28.00 -8.06 3.91
CA VAL A 206 27.85 -7.10 5.02
C VAL A 206 29.22 -6.65 5.53
N ASP A 207 30.16 -7.61 5.73
CA ASP A 207 31.52 -7.34 6.22
C ASP A 207 32.27 -6.42 5.26
N LYS A 208 32.21 -6.71 3.97
CA LYS A 208 32.88 -5.91 2.94
C LYS A 208 32.38 -4.47 2.93
N ILE A 209 31.04 -4.28 2.90
CA ILE A 209 30.42 -2.95 2.87
C ILE A 209 30.72 -2.19 4.17
N TYR A 210 30.59 -2.86 5.32
CA TYR A 210 30.83 -2.25 6.63
C TYR A 210 32.27 -1.76 6.77
N ASN A 211 33.26 -2.59 6.39
CA ASN A 211 34.67 -2.21 6.45
C ASN A 211 34.96 -1.03 5.49
N THR A 212 34.41 -1.05 4.29
CA THR A 212 34.53 0.08 3.35
C THR A 212 33.98 1.39 3.93
N LEU A 213 32.83 1.33 4.65
CA LEU A 213 32.28 2.54 5.29
C LEU A 213 33.21 3.08 6.39
N LEU A 214 33.94 2.22 7.10
CA LEU A 214 34.89 2.67 8.11
C LEU A 214 36.14 3.30 7.48
N ASP A 215 36.59 2.79 6.35
CA ASP A 215 37.79 3.26 5.64
C ASP A 215 37.54 4.50 4.78
N GLU A 216 36.44 4.52 4.04
CA GLU A 216 36.16 5.51 2.97
C GLU A 216 35.07 6.54 3.34
N ASN A 217 34.43 6.42 4.49
CA ASN A 217 33.31 7.25 4.95
C ASN A 217 32.07 7.25 4.04
N CYS A 218 32.13 6.76 2.82
CA CYS A 218 31.00 6.67 1.91
C CYS A 218 31.11 5.43 1.03
N CYS A 219 29.98 4.78 0.79
CA CYS A 219 29.92 3.60 -0.05
C CYS A 219 28.60 3.60 -0.84
N ILE A 220 28.67 3.19 -2.12
CA ILE A 220 27.50 3.01 -2.99
C ILE A 220 27.27 1.52 -3.21
N VAL A 221 26.03 1.06 -3.03
CA VAL A 221 25.65 -0.33 -3.25
C VAL A 221 24.52 -0.40 -4.25
N GLN A 222 24.80 -0.97 -5.41
CA GLN A 222 23.76 -1.38 -6.35
C GLN A 222 23.16 -2.70 -5.86
N GLY A 223 21.89 -2.69 -5.59
CA GLY A 223 21.13 -3.89 -5.21
C GLY A 223 20.03 -4.20 -6.22
N PRO A 224 20.27 -5.06 -7.21
CA PRO A 224 19.24 -5.58 -8.09
C PRO A 224 18.03 -6.18 -7.36
N PRO A 225 16.96 -6.54 -8.07
CA PRO A 225 15.77 -7.11 -7.46
C PRO A 225 16.04 -8.39 -6.66
N GLY A 226 15.56 -8.42 -5.42
CA GLY A 226 15.63 -9.63 -4.58
C GLY A 226 17.00 -9.98 -4.00
N THR A 227 17.97 -9.05 -4.03
CA THR A 227 19.34 -9.29 -3.55
C THR A 227 19.53 -9.14 -2.04
N GLY A 228 18.47 -8.95 -1.26
CA GLY A 228 18.55 -8.83 0.18
C GLY A 228 19.04 -7.47 0.69
N LYS A 229 18.84 -6.38 -0.06
CA LYS A 229 19.23 -5.00 0.34
C LYS A 229 18.84 -4.67 1.77
N SER A 230 17.57 -4.80 2.13
CA SER A 230 17.06 -4.43 3.45
C SER A 230 17.68 -5.27 4.57
N PHE A 231 17.97 -6.56 4.31
CA PHE A 231 18.70 -7.42 5.25
C PHE A 231 20.15 -6.94 5.43
N THR A 232 20.84 -6.62 4.35
CA THR A 232 22.22 -6.09 4.39
C THR A 232 22.27 -4.77 5.16
N ILE A 233 21.35 -3.83 4.87
CA ILE A 233 21.22 -2.55 5.56
C ILE A 233 20.97 -2.76 7.05
N ALA A 234 20.03 -3.64 7.42
CA ALA A 234 19.69 -3.91 8.82
C ALA A 234 20.87 -4.48 9.62
N ASN A 235 21.69 -5.35 9.02
CA ASN A 235 22.91 -5.86 9.65
C ASN A 235 23.95 -4.74 9.85
N ILE A 236 24.16 -3.87 8.86
CA ILE A 236 25.07 -2.73 8.99
C ILE A 236 24.60 -1.80 10.10
N ILE A 237 23.30 -1.47 10.14
CA ILE A 237 22.70 -0.68 11.22
C ILE A 237 22.96 -1.33 12.57
N SER A 238 22.69 -2.64 12.73
CA SER A 238 22.92 -3.37 13.97
C SER A 238 24.33 -3.19 14.48
N ARG A 239 25.35 -3.29 13.61
CA ARG A 239 26.77 -3.10 14.01
C ARG A 239 27.07 -1.68 14.50
N TYR A 240 26.46 -0.66 13.92
CA TYR A 240 26.60 0.70 14.41
C TYR A 240 25.93 0.88 15.77
N LEU A 241 24.73 0.36 15.93
CA LEU A 241 23.97 0.44 17.19
C LEU A 241 24.66 -0.31 18.34
N GLU A 242 25.30 -1.45 18.06
CA GLU A 242 26.15 -2.21 19.05
C GLU A 242 27.28 -1.38 19.61
N GLN A 243 27.83 -0.47 18.81
CA GLN A 243 28.85 0.47 19.22
C GLN A 243 28.31 1.74 19.89
N GLY A 244 27.01 1.78 20.18
CA GLY A 244 26.36 2.96 20.73
C GLY A 244 26.22 4.13 19.76
N LYS A 245 26.38 3.94 18.44
CA LYS A 245 26.33 4.99 17.43
C LYS A 245 24.89 5.28 17.02
N CYS A 246 24.66 6.50 16.52
CA CYS A 246 23.35 6.95 16.03
C CYS A 246 23.24 6.81 14.51
N VAL A 247 22.14 6.25 14.04
CA VAL A 247 21.90 6.00 12.62
C VAL A 247 20.64 6.72 12.15
N CYS A 248 20.67 7.27 10.93
CA CYS A 248 19.50 7.75 10.21
C CYS A 248 19.31 6.93 8.93
N VAL A 249 18.10 6.47 8.68
CA VAL A 249 17.73 5.84 7.41
C VAL A 249 16.66 6.65 6.72
N THR A 250 16.87 6.90 5.43
CA THR A 250 15.87 7.60 4.62
C THR A 250 15.52 6.82 3.35
N THR A 251 14.25 6.88 2.95
CA THR A 251 13.71 6.31 1.71
C THR A 251 12.53 7.13 1.22
N MET A 252 12.09 6.91 -0.01
CA MET A 252 10.95 7.64 -0.58
C MET A 252 9.61 7.30 0.09
N ALA A 253 9.38 6.04 0.46
CA ALA A 253 8.09 5.55 0.93
C ALA A 253 8.12 5.01 2.37
N ASN A 254 7.07 5.29 3.15
CA ASN A 254 6.92 4.74 4.50
C ASN A 254 6.95 3.21 4.54
N LYS A 255 6.45 2.54 3.49
CA LYS A 255 6.45 1.08 3.39
C LYS A 255 7.86 0.50 3.49
N GLY A 256 8.84 1.09 2.78
CA GLY A 256 10.24 0.66 2.86
C GLY A 256 10.81 0.75 4.27
N LEU A 257 10.51 1.84 5.00
CA LEU A 257 10.93 2.01 6.40
C LEU A 257 10.35 0.93 7.32
N ILE A 258 9.09 0.56 7.14
CA ILE A 258 8.42 -0.49 7.91
C ILE A 258 9.01 -1.87 7.59
N GLU A 259 9.24 -2.17 6.33
CA GLU A 259 9.86 -3.45 5.92
C GLU A 259 11.30 -3.56 6.42
N LEU A 260 12.05 -2.46 6.46
CA LEU A 260 13.38 -2.42 7.07
C LEU A 260 13.29 -2.65 8.58
N ALA A 261 12.36 -1.99 9.28
CA ALA A 261 12.19 -2.15 10.73
C ALA A 261 11.86 -3.60 11.14
N LYS A 262 11.15 -4.35 10.27
CA LYS A 262 10.84 -5.79 10.50
C LYS A 262 12.02 -6.73 10.33
N GLN A 263 13.17 -6.26 9.83
CA GLN A 263 14.32 -7.15 9.59
C GLN A 263 14.86 -7.73 10.89
N PRO A 264 15.17 -9.05 10.93
CA PRO A 264 15.59 -9.74 12.15
C PRO A 264 16.75 -9.09 12.92
N PRO A 265 17.78 -8.50 12.28
CA PRO A 265 18.86 -7.83 13.00
C PRO A 265 18.43 -6.64 13.86
N LEU A 266 17.25 -6.06 13.58
CA LEU A 266 16.69 -4.92 14.32
C LEU A 266 15.76 -5.34 15.47
N ALA A 267 15.38 -6.61 15.59
CA ALA A 267 14.41 -7.10 16.58
C ALA A 267 14.81 -6.72 18.02
N LYS A 268 16.06 -6.96 18.43
CA LYS A 268 16.56 -6.61 19.76
C LYS A 268 16.53 -5.10 20.07
N TYR A 269 16.61 -4.25 19.03
CA TYR A 269 16.52 -2.80 19.18
C TYR A 269 15.09 -2.31 19.24
N LEU A 270 14.15 -3.01 18.60
CA LEU A 270 12.71 -2.78 18.78
C LEU A 270 12.29 -3.10 20.21
N GLU A 271 12.71 -4.26 20.76
CA GLU A 271 12.46 -4.64 22.14
C GLU A 271 13.06 -3.63 23.15
N ALA A 272 14.23 -3.07 22.81
CA ALA A 272 14.88 -2.03 23.61
C ALA A 272 14.32 -0.61 23.37
N ASN A 273 13.28 -0.42 22.53
CA ASN A 273 12.72 0.87 22.15
C ASN A 273 13.74 1.86 21.54
N LYS A 274 14.67 1.35 20.74
CA LYS A 274 15.75 2.11 20.10
C LYS A 274 15.57 2.34 18.60
N VAL A 275 14.42 1.95 18.05
CA VAL A 275 14.04 2.21 16.66
C VAL A 275 12.94 3.27 16.63
N TYR A 276 13.23 4.40 16.02
CA TYR A 276 12.36 5.57 15.97
C TYR A 276 11.87 5.79 14.53
N LYS A 277 10.62 6.19 14.38
CA LYS A 277 10.06 6.54 13.06
C LYS A 277 9.34 7.88 13.10
N THR A 278 9.59 8.69 12.08
CA THR A 278 8.86 9.95 11.90
C THR A 278 7.41 9.69 11.54
N ARG A 279 6.50 10.51 12.08
CA ARG A 279 5.05 10.41 11.80
C ARG A 279 4.52 8.97 11.94
N LEU A 280 4.91 8.29 13.01
CA LEU A 280 4.48 6.92 13.28
C LEU A 280 2.95 6.85 13.40
N ALA A 281 2.32 6.05 12.55
CA ALA A 281 0.89 5.81 12.60
C ALA A 281 0.55 4.65 13.54
N ALA A 282 -0.67 4.64 14.06
CA ALA A 282 -1.12 3.60 15.00
C ALA A 282 -1.15 2.18 14.39
N ASP A 283 -1.45 2.08 13.11
CA ASP A 283 -1.40 0.85 12.34
C ASP A 283 0.03 0.35 12.11
N GLU A 284 0.98 1.26 11.85
CA GLU A 284 2.40 0.93 11.72
C GLU A 284 3.00 0.46 13.05
N ALA A 285 2.63 1.13 14.17
CA ALA A 285 3.06 0.70 15.51
C ALA A 285 2.50 -0.68 15.91
N LYS A 286 1.33 -1.06 15.40
CA LYS A 286 0.78 -2.42 15.56
C LYS A 286 1.51 -3.45 14.72
N GLN A 287 1.90 -3.08 13.50
CA GLN A 287 2.64 -3.97 12.59
C GLN A 287 4.07 -4.24 13.09
N VAL A 288 4.68 -3.26 13.77
CA VAL A 288 6.06 -3.34 14.29
C VAL A 288 6.04 -2.93 15.75
N PRO A 289 5.75 -3.86 16.66
CA PRO A 289 5.81 -3.60 18.11
C PRO A 289 7.21 -3.13 18.53
N GLY A 290 7.27 -2.14 19.42
CA GLY A 290 8.54 -1.54 19.88
C GLY A 290 9.02 -0.35 19.06
N LEU A 291 8.39 -0.05 17.92
CA LEU A 291 8.70 1.13 17.12
C LEU A 291 8.25 2.40 17.85
N GLN A 292 9.15 3.37 18.01
CA GLN A 292 8.93 4.61 18.77
C GLN A 292 8.68 5.81 17.84
N PRO A 293 7.86 6.80 18.25
CA PRO A 293 7.72 8.05 17.51
C PRO A 293 9.00 8.88 17.65
N ALA A 294 9.54 9.35 16.52
CA ALA A 294 10.67 10.27 16.49
C ALA A 294 10.27 11.71 16.89
N SER A 295 11.21 12.42 17.50
CA SER A 295 11.08 13.86 17.80
C SER A 295 11.07 14.73 16.55
N LYS A 296 10.64 15.99 16.66
CA LYS A 296 10.58 16.94 15.54
C LYS A 296 11.95 17.34 15.00
N ASP A 297 12.95 17.37 15.86
CA ASP A 297 14.34 17.68 15.50
C ASP A 297 15.09 16.48 14.91
N LEU A 298 14.47 15.30 14.92
CA LEU A 298 15.03 14.02 14.47
C LEU A 298 16.26 13.54 15.26
N CYS A 299 16.52 14.14 16.43
CA CYS A 299 17.55 13.64 17.34
C CYS A 299 17.08 12.38 18.03
N VAL A 300 17.97 11.41 18.17
CA VAL A 300 17.71 10.11 18.83
C VAL A 300 18.73 9.84 19.92
N PRO A 301 18.37 9.04 20.94
CA PRO A 301 19.31 8.60 21.96
C PRO A 301 20.49 7.81 21.36
N THR A 302 21.59 7.80 22.07
CA THR A 302 22.77 7.02 21.72
C THR A 302 22.44 5.54 21.51
N GLY A 303 22.98 4.94 20.46
CA GLY A 303 22.71 3.55 20.08
C GLY A 303 21.30 3.34 19.54
N SER A 304 20.74 4.33 18.88
CA SER A 304 19.39 4.29 18.28
C SER A 304 19.39 4.63 16.79
N VAL A 305 18.35 4.21 16.10
CA VAL A 305 18.14 4.52 14.69
C VAL A 305 16.85 5.32 14.49
N VAL A 306 16.90 6.33 13.63
CA VAL A 306 15.72 7.07 13.16
C VAL A 306 15.41 6.73 11.69
N LEU A 307 14.15 6.43 11.42
CA LEU A 307 13.60 6.12 10.11
C LEU A 307 12.76 7.30 9.64
N ALA A 308 13.14 7.92 8.53
CA ALA A 308 12.46 9.10 7.99
C ALA A 308 12.30 8.99 6.49
N THR A 309 11.20 9.53 5.93
CA THR A 309 11.12 9.66 4.48
C THR A 309 11.98 10.83 3.99
N ASN A 310 12.40 10.79 2.73
CA ASN A 310 13.17 11.88 2.09
C ASN A 310 12.49 13.24 2.25
N TYR A 311 11.15 13.27 2.17
CA TYR A 311 10.35 14.48 2.38
C TYR A 311 10.53 15.07 3.79
N ILE A 312 10.51 14.22 4.80
CA ILE A 312 10.66 14.66 6.20
C ILE A 312 12.10 15.07 6.48
N LEU A 313 13.06 14.26 6.03
CA LEU A 313 14.48 14.54 6.24
C LEU A 313 14.91 15.85 5.56
N SER A 314 14.38 16.16 4.37
CA SER A 314 14.62 17.43 3.69
C SER A 314 14.21 18.65 4.52
N GLY A 315 13.27 18.49 5.46
CA GLY A 315 12.83 19.55 6.37
C GLY A 315 13.95 20.09 7.27
N LEU A 316 15.03 19.35 7.47
CA LEU A 316 16.23 19.84 8.17
C LEU A 316 16.94 20.98 7.42
N PHE A 317 16.65 21.12 6.14
CA PHE A 317 17.18 22.19 5.26
C PHE A 317 16.14 23.27 4.95
N ASN A 318 15.01 23.28 5.65
CA ASN A 318 13.98 24.31 5.45
C ASN A 318 14.51 25.67 5.93
N PRO A 319 14.41 26.75 5.11
CA PRO A 319 14.85 28.09 5.50
C PRO A 319 14.08 28.66 6.69
N ASN A 320 12.85 28.21 6.90
CA ASN A 320 11.97 28.65 8.00
C ASN A 320 12.00 27.67 9.19
N ARG A 321 12.97 26.77 9.25
CA ARG A 321 13.14 25.87 10.39
C ARG A 321 13.47 26.67 11.64
N ASP A 322 12.79 26.34 12.75
CA ASP A 322 13.04 26.96 14.04
C ASP A 322 14.54 26.85 14.40
N PRO A 323 15.24 27.99 14.56
CA PRO A 323 16.68 27.97 14.88
C PRO A 323 17.01 27.34 16.22
N SER A 324 16.03 27.24 17.14
CA SER A 324 16.20 26.61 18.45
C SER A 324 16.27 25.08 18.37
N LEU A 325 15.79 24.49 17.27
CA LEU A 325 15.86 23.04 17.06
C LEU A 325 17.28 22.62 16.68
N LEU A 326 17.82 21.63 17.40
CA LEU A 326 19.13 21.07 17.11
C LEU A 326 19.15 20.46 15.70
N LYS A 327 20.26 20.68 14.98
CA LYS A 327 20.51 19.94 13.74
C LYS A 327 21.15 18.61 14.11
N PRO A 328 20.51 17.45 13.81
CA PRO A 328 21.07 16.15 14.16
C PRO A 328 22.37 15.90 13.37
N SER A 329 23.29 15.20 14.00
CA SER A 329 24.48 14.64 13.34
C SER A 329 24.49 13.14 13.65
N TYR A 330 24.55 12.34 12.60
CA TYR A 330 24.52 10.89 12.72
C TYR A 330 25.92 10.30 12.48
N ASP A 331 26.17 9.14 13.08
CA ASP A 331 27.39 8.39 12.77
C ASP A 331 27.24 7.69 11.40
N LEU A 332 26.03 7.27 11.04
CA LEU A 332 25.73 6.72 9.73
C LEU A 332 24.41 7.30 9.19
N VAL A 333 24.41 7.72 7.93
CA VAL A 333 23.20 7.97 7.15
C VAL A 333 23.09 6.90 6.07
N VAL A 334 21.93 6.25 5.98
CA VAL A 334 21.58 5.29 4.93
C VAL A 334 20.54 5.92 4.02
N ILE A 335 20.85 6.03 2.74
CA ILE A 335 19.91 6.49 1.69
C ILE A 335 19.47 5.25 0.92
N GLU A 336 18.28 4.72 1.24
CA GLU A 336 17.69 3.56 0.57
C GLU A 336 16.82 4.00 -0.61
N GLU A 337 16.68 3.15 -1.62
CA GLU A 337 16.00 3.44 -2.90
C GLU A 337 16.54 4.71 -3.56
N ALA A 338 17.86 4.88 -3.49
CA ALA A 338 18.56 6.09 -3.94
C ALA A 338 18.38 6.38 -5.44
N SER A 339 17.97 5.40 -6.25
CA SER A 339 17.60 5.63 -7.67
C SER A 339 16.44 6.63 -7.83
N GLN A 340 15.58 6.76 -6.81
CA GLN A 340 14.45 7.70 -6.81
C GLN A 340 14.79 9.06 -6.17
N VAL A 341 16.05 9.29 -5.83
CA VAL A 341 16.49 10.48 -5.09
C VAL A 341 17.23 11.44 -6.03
N PHE A 342 16.89 12.73 -5.97
CA PHE A 342 17.59 13.77 -6.73
C PHE A 342 19.04 13.94 -6.25
N LEU A 343 19.93 14.33 -7.14
CA LEU A 343 21.36 14.54 -6.81
C LEU A 343 21.54 15.50 -5.61
N SER A 344 20.87 16.64 -5.61
CA SER A 344 20.93 17.59 -4.49
C SER A 344 20.41 16.99 -3.17
N ALA A 345 19.47 16.04 -3.22
CA ALA A 345 18.99 15.37 -2.02
C ALA A 345 20.01 14.35 -1.49
N ILE A 346 20.69 13.61 -2.39
CA ILE A 346 21.78 12.71 -2.00
C ILE A 346 22.89 13.51 -1.29
N ALA A 347 23.34 14.63 -1.88
CA ALA A 347 24.34 15.50 -1.29
C ALA A 347 23.89 16.04 0.07
N ALA A 348 22.64 16.54 0.17
CA ALA A 348 22.06 17.06 1.40
C ALA A 348 22.02 16.02 2.51
N PHE A 349 21.53 14.82 2.22
CA PHE A 349 21.39 13.78 3.24
C PHE A 349 22.75 13.22 3.66
N LYS A 350 23.69 13.06 2.72
CA LYS A 350 25.07 12.69 3.02
C LYS A 350 25.72 13.67 4.02
N SER A 351 25.42 14.96 3.94
CA SER A 351 25.97 15.98 4.84
C SER A 351 25.54 15.85 6.31
N LEU A 352 24.54 15.01 6.61
CA LEU A 352 24.03 14.78 7.96
C LEU A 352 24.78 13.68 8.72
N GLY A 353 25.62 12.90 8.06
CA GLY A 353 26.31 11.76 8.66
C GLY A 353 27.83 11.81 8.52
N LYS A 354 28.54 11.22 9.47
CA LYS A 354 29.98 10.97 9.36
C LYS A 354 30.25 9.93 8.26
N HIS A 355 29.46 8.85 8.27
CA HIS A 355 29.46 7.85 7.23
C HIS A 355 28.16 7.89 6.44
N CYS A 356 28.21 7.52 5.16
CA CYS A 356 27.03 7.48 4.30
C CYS A 356 27.00 6.19 3.47
N LEU A 357 25.92 5.43 3.61
CA LEU A 357 25.63 4.26 2.78
C LEU A 357 24.52 4.63 1.79
N ILE A 358 24.83 4.61 0.51
CA ILE A 358 23.88 4.92 -0.59
C ILE A 358 23.49 3.61 -1.26
N VAL A 359 22.26 3.19 -1.09
CA VAL A 359 21.74 1.92 -1.63
C VAL A 359 20.63 2.20 -2.62
N GLY A 360 20.78 1.72 -3.83
CA GLY A 360 19.78 1.92 -4.87
C GLY A 360 20.07 1.04 -6.09
N ASP A 361 19.33 1.28 -7.15
CA ASP A 361 19.50 0.53 -8.38
C ASP A 361 19.20 1.43 -9.59
N PRO A 362 20.21 1.91 -10.32
CA PRO A 362 20.01 2.75 -11.49
C PRO A 362 19.17 2.12 -12.61
N MET A 363 19.05 0.79 -12.61
CA MET A 363 18.17 0.05 -13.54
C MET A 363 16.73 -0.09 -13.05
N GLN A 364 16.37 0.53 -11.91
CA GLN A 364 15.00 0.68 -11.43
C GLN A 364 14.54 2.13 -11.62
N LEU A 365 13.36 2.49 -11.06
CA LEU A 365 12.71 3.76 -11.33
C LEU A 365 13.57 4.96 -10.91
N PRO A 366 13.71 5.96 -11.77
CA PRO A 366 14.32 7.25 -11.43
C PRO A 366 13.35 8.12 -10.61
N PRO A 367 13.81 9.30 -10.10
CA PRO A 367 12.95 10.27 -9.46
C PRO A 367 11.78 10.69 -10.36
N ILE A 368 10.63 10.94 -9.76
CA ILE A 368 9.46 11.45 -10.49
C ILE A 368 9.69 12.93 -10.79
N VAL A 369 9.75 13.27 -12.07
CA VAL A 369 9.83 14.64 -12.58
C VAL A 369 8.48 15.02 -13.17
N LEU A 370 7.91 16.11 -12.66
CA LEU A 370 6.67 16.68 -13.15
C LEU A 370 6.92 17.62 -14.34
N GLY A 371 5.92 17.75 -15.22
CA GLY A 371 6.08 18.54 -16.43
C GLY A 371 6.80 17.77 -17.53
N ALA A 372 6.06 17.39 -18.56
CA ALA A 372 6.47 16.33 -19.48
C ALA A 372 7.58 16.72 -20.49
N ASP A 373 7.92 17.99 -20.67
CA ASP A 373 8.93 18.39 -21.64
C ASP A 373 10.35 18.27 -21.07
N LYS A 374 10.74 17.04 -20.85
CA LYS A 374 12.11 16.64 -20.46
C LYS A 374 13.20 17.12 -21.46
N ILE A 375 12.82 17.55 -22.65
CA ILE A 375 13.72 18.16 -23.63
C ILE A 375 14.32 19.44 -23.04
N GLN A 376 13.56 20.25 -22.35
CA GLN A 376 14.00 21.48 -21.71
C GLN A 376 15.06 21.21 -20.62
N TYR A 377 14.88 20.14 -19.84
CA TYR A 377 15.83 19.74 -18.79
C TYR A 377 17.17 19.24 -19.37
N LYS A 378 17.15 18.59 -20.55
CA LYS A 378 18.36 18.24 -21.27
C LYS A 378 19.13 19.49 -21.76
N LEU A 379 18.38 20.47 -22.28
CA LEU A 379 18.96 21.75 -22.72
C LEU A 379 19.59 22.52 -21.56
N TRP A 380 19.02 22.46 -20.36
CA TRP A 380 19.56 23.12 -19.18
C TRP A 380 20.64 22.31 -18.45
N LYS A 381 21.04 21.17 -18.96
CA LYS A 381 22.04 20.28 -18.33
C LYS A 381 21.69 19.92 -16.89
N VAL A 382 20.40 19.73 -16.60
CA VAL A 382 19.90 19.31 -15.27
C VAL A 382 19.59 17.84 -15.20
N GLN A 383 19.97 17.08 -16.23
CA GLN A 383 19.73 15.63 -16.24
C GLN A 383 20.34 14.93 -15.02
N GLN A 384 21.49 15.42 -14.54
CA GLN A 384 22.15 14.91 -13.33
C GLN A 384 21.26 14.96 -12.10
N GLN A 385 20.41 15.98 -11.97
CA GLN A 385 19.46 16.05 -10.86
C GLN A 385 18.46 14.90 -10.92
N CYS A 386 17.98 14.60 -12.14
CA CYS A 386 16.98 13.56 -12.36
C CYS A 386 17.56 12.14 -12.28
N ASP A 387 18.83 11.96 -12.63
CA ASP A 387 19.54 10.69 -12.58
C ASP A 387 20.45 10.61 -11.34
N GLY A 388 20.04 11.19 -10.22
CA GLY A 388 20.84 11.48 -9.05
C GLY A 388 21.82 10.39 -8.62
N LEU A 389 21.37 9.13 -8.46
CA LEU A 389 22.24 8.02 -8.10
C LEU A 389 23.27 7.72 -9.19
N SER A 390 22.84 7.65 -10.47
CA SER A 390 23.73 7.37 -11.59
C SER A 390 24.77 8.47 -11.74
N ALA A 391 24.36 9.73 -11.64
CA ALA A 391 25.25 10.87 -11.67
C ALA A 391 26.27 10.82 -10.52
N PHE A 392 25.81 10.50 -9.32
CA PHE A 392 26.66 10.39 -8.15
C PHE A 392 27.67 9.22 -8.27
N ALA A 393 27.21 8.05 -8.73
CA ALA A 393 28.05 6.87 -8.90
C ALA A 393 29.09 7.01 -10.02
N LEU A 394 28.74 7.66 -11.13
CA LEU A 394 29.63 7.84 -12.27
C LEU A 394 30.52 9.07 -12.15
N GLY A 395 30.07 10.08 -11.40
CA GLY A 395 30.77 11.36 -11.28
C GLY A 395 31.66 11.48 -10.04
N THR A 396 31.77 10.46 -9.22
CA THR A 396 32.62 10.43 -8.02
C THR A 396 33.52 9.20 -8.00
N ASP A 397 34.61 9.26 -7.25
CA ASP A 397 35.51 8.13 -7.00
C ASP A 397 35.08 7.28 -5.78
N ILE A 398 33.83 7.44 -5.33
CA ILE A 398 33.30 6.70 -4.20
C ILE A 398 33.24 5.20 -4.52
N LYS A 399 33.77 4.39 -3.62
CA LYS A 399 33.75 2.92 -3.76
C LYS A 399 32.34 2.42 -3.97
N SER A 400 32.14 1.64 -5.04
CA SER A 400 30.84 1.12 -5.40
C SER A 400 30.83 -0.39 -5.57
N TYR A 401 29.75 -1.02 -5.12
CA TYR A 401 29.51 -2.45 -5.18
C TYR A 401 28.23 -2.78 -5.92
N ARG A 402 28.18 -3.95 -6.56
CA ARG A 402 26.98 -4.56 -7.12
C ARG A 402 26.76 -5.93 -6.51
N ILE A 403 25.61 -6.16 -5.89
CA ILE A 403 25.24 -7.49 -5.41
C ILE A 403 24.71 -8.28 -6.62
N THR A 404 25.33 -9.44 -6.88
CA THR A 404 25.04 -10.25 -8.09
C THR A 404 24.15 -11.46 -7.84
N THR A 405 23.70 -11.66 -6.62
CA THR A 405 22.87 -12.82 -6.24
C THR A 405 21.49 -12.42 -5.80
N THR A 406 20.45 -13.07 -6.36
CA THR A 406 19.05 -12.86 -5.97
C THR A 406 18.47 -14.07 -5.25
N PHE A 407 17.76 -13.80 -4.13
CA PHE A 407 17.01 -14.79 -3.35
C PHE A 407 15.53 -14.87 -3.77
N ARG A 408 15.09 -13.95 -4.61
CA ARG A 408 13.68 -13.84 -5.05
C ARG A 408 13.42 -14.60 -6.33
N LEU A 409 14.23 -14.34 -7.34
CA LEU A 409 13.96 -14.78 -8.71
C LEU A 409 14.33 -16.24 -8.90
N THR A 410 13.54 -17.00 -9.69
CA THR A 410 13.94 -18.33 -10.15
C THR A 410 15.22 -18.25 -11.00
N PRO A 411 15.97 -19.35 -11.18
CA PRO A 411 17.14 -19.35 -12.07
C PRO A 411 16.83 -18.80 -13.47
N ARG A 412 15.67 -19.15 -14.03
CA ARG A 412 15.23 -18.65 -15.34
C ARG A 412 14.91 -17.15 -15.31
N SER A 413 14.13 -16.68 -14.30
CA SER A 413 13.87 -15.26 -14.15
C SER A 413 15.15 -14.45 -13.94
N ALA A 414 16.11 -14.97 -13.18
CA ALA A 414 17.40 -14.33 -12.97
C ALA A 414 18.21 -14.23 -14.27
N SER A 415 18.25 -15.29 -15.08
CA SER A 415 18.90 -15.29 -16.40
C SER A 415 18.29 -14.24 -17.35
N GLN A 416 16.96 -14.13 -17.37
CA GLN A 416 16.26 -13.08 -18.14
C GLN A 416 16.58 -11.68 -17.63
N THR A 417 16.59 -11.50 -16.32
CA THR A 417 16.88 -10.21 -15.66
C THR A 417 18.36 -9.83 -15.79
N ALA A 418 19.26 -10.79 -15.96
CA ALA A 418 20.70 -10.55 -16.21
C ALA A 418 20.97 -9.67 -17.43
N LEU A 419 20.04 -9.55 -18.36
CA LEU A 419 20.14 -8.63 -19.50
C LEU A 419 20.27 -7.14 -19.07
N PHE A 420 19.82 -6.81 -17.85
CA PHE A 420 19.96 -5.47 -17.27
C PHE A 420 21.21 -5.32 -16.40
N TYR A 421 21.76 -6.42 -15.83
CA TYR A 421 22.80 -6.38 -14.79
C TYR A 421 24.10 -7.08 -15.17
N GLY A 422 24.13 -7.85 -16.25
CA GLY A 422 25.28 -8.67 -16.66
C GLY A 422 25.15 -10.13 -16.28
N GLU A 423 26.00 -10.98 -16.88
CA GLU A 423 25.95 -12.43 -16.77
C GLU A 423 26.26 -12.98 -15.37
N SER A 424 26.90 -12.17 -14.52
CA SER A 424 27.21 -12.51 -13.14
C SER A 424 25.96 -12.56 -12.24
N PHE A 425 24.84 -11.95 -12.68
CA PHE A 425 23.60 -11.92 -11.92
C PHE A 425 22.90 -13.28 -11.95
N ARG A 426 22.79 -13.94 -10.82
CA ARG A 426 22.27 -15.31 -10.69
C ARG A 426 21.36 -15.50 -9.49
N SER A 427 20.50 -16.51 -9.57
CA SER A 427 19.62 -16.93 -8.48
C SER A 427 20.34 -17.86 -7.50
N VAL A 428 20.05 -17.69 -6.22
CA VAL A 428 20.35 -18.62 -5.12
C VAL A 428 19.06 -19.02 -4.40
N GLN A 429 17.92 -18.92 -5.08
CA GLN A 429 16.65 -19.34 -4.52
C GLN A 429 16.67 -20.85 -4.22
N LYS A 430 16.48 -21.21 -2.95
CA LYS A 430 16.50 -22.61 -2.49
C LYS A 430 15.14 -23.30 -2.63
N GLU A 431 14.07 -22.56 -2.36
CA GLU A 431 12.72 -23.08 -2.39
C GLU A 431 12.02 -22.58 -3.66
N ARG A 432 11.61 -23.52 -4.47
CA ARG A 432 10.85 -23.22 -5.67
C ARG A 432 9.36 -23.21 -5.35
N LEU A 433 8.69 -22.12 -5.68
CA LEU A 433 7.24 -22.08 -5.66
C LEU A 433 6.69 -22.84 -6.86
N ASP A 434 5.96 -23.91 -6.57
CA ASP A 434 5.43 -24.82 -7.56
C ASP A 434 3.96 -24.49 -7.87
N PHE A 435 3.63 -24.49 -9.16
CA PHE A 435 2.29 -24.42 -9.72
C PHE A 435 1.99 -25.66 -10.58
N SER A 436 2.61 -26.81 -10.28
CA SER A 436 2.61 -28.01 -11.12
C SER A 436 1.24 -28.67 -11.29
N GLU A 437 0.30 -28.40 -10.38
CA GLU A 437 -1.08 -28.88 -10.51
C GLU A 437 -1.83 -28.18 -11.67
N ILE A 438 -1.36 -27.01 -12.09
CA ILE A 438 -1.98 -26.25 -13.18
C ILE A 438 -1.29 -26.60 -14.49
N GLN A 439 -1.94 -27.40 -15.32
CA GLN A 439 -1.44 -27.75 -16.65
C GLN A 439 -1.86 -26.69 -17.67
N SER A 440 -1.07 -25.61 -17.76
CA SER A 440 -1.33 -24.50 -18.66
C SER A 440 -0.03 -23.82 -19.09
N PRO A 441 0.08 -23.32 -20.33
CA PRO A 441 1.25 -22.60 -20.80
C PRO A 441 1.54 -21.32 -20.02
N TYR A 442 0.58 -20.82 -19.25
CA TYR A 442 0.77 -19.67 -18.36
C TYR A 442 1.47 -20.02 -17.04
N PHE A 443 1.75 -21.31 -16.79
CA PHE A 443 2.41 -21.80 -15.58
C PHE A 443 3.61 -22.70 -15.94
N PRO A 444 4.69 -22.10 -16.46
CA PRO A 444 5.87 -22.86 -16.84
C PRO A 444 6.52 -23.51 -15.62
N LYS A 445 6.91 -24.78 -15.75
CA LYS A 445 7.53 -25.54 -14.65
C LYS A 445 8.80 -24.92 -14.10
N GLU A 446 9.55 -24.19 -14.92
CA GLU A 446 10.80 -23.54 -14.52
C GLU A 446 10.59 -22.10 -14.00
N GLY A 447 9.34 -21.62 -13.97
CA GLY A 447 9.05 -20.23 -13.73
C GLY A 447 9.57 -19.33 -14.84
N GLY A 448 9.90 -18.10 -14.52
CA GLY A 448 10.40 -17.15 -15.50
C GLY A 448 9.32 -16.24 -16.09
N SER A 449 9.72 -15.39 -17.00
CA SER A 449 8.79 -14.50 -17.71
C SER A 449 8.31 -15.12 -19.01
N ILE A 450 7.02 -15.02 -19.22
CA ILE A 450 6.33 -15.51 -20.44
C ILE A 450 5.54 -14.37 -21.06
N LEU A 451 5.28 -14.41 -22.36
CA LEU A 451 4.61 -13.38 -23.11
C LEU A 451 3.35 -13.91 -23.78
N ALA A 452 2.24 -13.22 -23.58
CA ALA A 452 0.96 -13.48 -24.24
C ALA A 452 0.47 -12.23 -24.98
N TYR A 453 -0.05 -12.42 -26.20
CA TYR A 453 -0.68 -11.34 -26.94
C TYR A 453 -2.20 -11.45 -26.88
N SER A 454 -2.86 -10.31 -26.70
CA SER A 454 -4.31 -10.20 -26.80
C SER A 454 -4.68 -9.67 -28.18
N GLN A 455 -5.57 -10.38 -28.89
CA GLN A 455 -5.98 -9.98 -30.26
C GLN A 455 -7.27 -9.15 -30.30
N SER A 456 -7.75 -8.64 -29.23
CA SER A 456 -9.08 -8.03 -29.26
C SER A 456 -9.09 -6.54 -28.99
N GLY A 457 -9.54 -5.82 -30.00
CA GLY A 457 -10.27 -4.59 -29.85
C GLY A 457 -9.45 -3.32 -29.70
N THR A 458 -10.10 -2.24 -30.07
CA THR A 458 -9.64 -0.83 -30.03
C THR A 458 -9.80 -0.18 -28.66
N ASP A 459 -9.96 -0.96 -27.57
CA ASP A 459 -10.11 -0.39 -26.23
C ASP A 459 -8.72 -0.03 -25.66
N SER A 460 -8.48 1.27 -25.52
CA SER A 460 -7.20 1.81 -25.07
C SER A 460 -6.93 1.60 -23.57
N VAL A 461 -7.93 1.22 -22.77
CA VAL A 461 -7.80 1.07 -21.32
C VAL A 461 -7.50 -0.37 -20.94
N CYS A 462 -8.28 -1.32 -21.41
CA CYS A 462 -8.05 -2.75 -21.21
C CYS A 462 -8.82 -3.56 -22.26
N SER A 463 -8.10 -4.40 -23.01
CA SER A 463 -8.76 -5.25 -24.02
C SER A 463 -9.49 -6.41 -23.35
N LYS A 464 -10.60 -6.86 -23.98
CA LYS A 464 -11.36 -8.02 -23.50
C LYS A 464 -10.53 -9.31 -23.50
N GLY A 465 -9.64 -9.47 -24.48
CA GLY A 465 -8.75 -10.62 -24.54
C GLY A 465 -7.75 -10.67 -23.38
N ALA A 466 -7.13 -9.51 -23.05
CA ALA A 466 -6.23 -9.42 -21.91
C ALA A 466 -6.97 -9.70 -20.59
N LEU A 467 -8.18 -9.16 -20.43
CA LEU A 467 -9.00 -9.40 -19.25
C LEU A 467 -9.35 -10.89 -19.11
N SER A 468 -9.69 -11.57 -20.21
CA SER A 468 -9.98 -13.01 -20.19
C SER A 468 -8.78 -13.85 -19.78
N ILE A 469 -7.56 -13.48 -20.23
CA ILE A 469 -6.32 -14.17 -19.80
C ILE A 469 -6.09 -13.93 -18.30
N MET A 470 -6.27 -12.70 -17.80
CA MET A 470 -6.09 -12.39 -16.38
C MET A 470 -7.06 -13.18 -15.51
N HIS A 471 -8.35 -13.22 -15.86
CA HIS A 471 -9.35 -14.03 -15.15
C HIS A 471 -8.98 -15.49 -15.12
N TYR A 472 -8.63 -16.06 -16.29
CA TYR A 472 -8.22 -17.46 -16.35
C TYR A 472 -7.08 -17.76 -15.39
N VAL A 473 -6.02 -16.96 -15.40
CA VAL A 473 -4.85 -17.17 -14.53
C VAL A 473 -5.20 -17.02 -13.06
N VAL A 474 -5.94 -15.97 -12.71
CA VAL A 474 -6.37 -15.68 -11.33
C VAL A 474 -7.28 -16.81 -10.80
N ASP A 475 -8.22 -17.30 -11.62
CA ASP A 475 -9.14 -18.39 -11.25
C ASP A 475 -8.40 -19.71 -11.05
N GLN A 476 -7.42 -20.01 -11.90
CA GLN A 476 -6.58 -21.20 -11.72
C GLN A 476 -5.80 -21.15 -10.41
N ILE A 477 -5.16 -20.01 -10.10
CA ILE A 477 -4.42 -19.85 -8.85
C ILE A 477 -5.38 -19.90 -7.65
N ALA A 478 -6.52 -19.22 -7.73
CA ALA A 478 -7.51 -19.24 -6.66
C ALA A 478 -8.08 -20.64 -6.37
N HIS A 479 -8.16 -21.48 -7.42
CA HIS A 479 -8.66 -22.84 -7.30
C HIS A 479 -7.63 -23.80 -6.67
N PHE A 480 -6.40 -23.78 -7.18
CA PHE A 480 -5.36 -24.75 -6.77
C PHE A 480 -4.49 -24.25 -5.62
N TYR A 481 -4.25 -22.92 -5.53
CA TYR A 481 -3.29 -22.30 -4.61
C TYR A 481 -3.86 -21.01 -4.00
N PRO A 482 -4.98 -21.06 -3.25
CA PRO A 482 -5.67 -19.89 -2.75
C PRO A 482 -4.86 -19.07 -1.71
N GLU A 483 -3.77 -19.62 -1.18
CA GLU A 483 -2.86 -18.97 -0.23
C GLU A 483 -1.77 -18.12 -0.91
N ARG A 484 -1.67 -18.17 -2.25
CA ARG A 484 -0.62 -17.47 -2.99
C ARG A 484 -0.93 -15.99 -3.19
N GLU A 485 0.13 -15.20 -3.26
CA GLU A 485 0.08 -13.76 -3.54
C GLU A 485 0.18 -13.51 -5.04
N VAL A 486 -0.77 -12.76 -5.60
CA VAL A 486 -0.80 -12.40 -7.03
C VAL A 486 -0.78 -10.88 -7.18
N ALA A 487 0.03 -10.37 -8.09
CA ALA A 487 -0.02 -8.97 -8.48
C ALA A 487 -0.46 -8.81 -9.94
N ILE A 488 -1.36 -7.86 -10.19
CA ILE A 488 -1.69 -7.37 -11.53
C ILE A 488 -1.12 -5.97 -11.66
N ILE A 489 -0.19 -5.80 -12.58
CA ILE A 489 0.67 -4.62 -12.70
C ILE A 489 0.45 -3.99 -14.07
N THR A 490 0.25 -2.68 -14.12
CA THR A 490 0.14 -1.93 -15.38
C THR A 490 0.74 -0.52 -15.21
N PRO A 491 1.24 0.13 -16.28
CA PRO A 491 1.79 1.48 -16.14
C PRO A 491 0.75 2.60 -15.97
N PHE A 492 -0.56 2.34 -16.20
CA PHE A 492 -1.56 3.40 -16.32
C PHE A 492 -2.64 3.35 -15.24
N LYS A 493 -2.93 4.51 -14.65
CA LYS A 493 -3.90 4.66 -13.55
C LYS A 493 -5.35 4.33 -13.95
N ASP A 494 -5.75 4.64 -15.19
CA ASP A 494 -7.13 4.35 -15.63
C ASP A 494 -7.34 2.84 -15.82
N THR A 495 -6.34 2.14 -16.30
CA THR A 495 -6.34 0.67 -16.36
C THR A 495 -6.41 0.07 -14.95
N ILE A 496 -5.67 0.63 -13.98
CA ILE A 496 -5.73 0.19 -12.57
C ILE A 496 -7.14 0.30 -12.00
N LYS A 497 -7.82 1.44 -12.20
CA LYS A 497 -9.20 1.64 -11.71
C LYS A 497 -10.17 0.59 -12.25
N LEU A 498 -10.02 0.24 -13.51
CA LEU A 498 -10.83 -0.81 -14.16
C LEU A 498 -10.50 -2.17 -13.54
N LEU A 499 -9.21 -2.54 -13.47
CA LEU A 499 -8.78 -3.84 -12.96
C LEU A 499 -9.08 -4.01 -11.46
N GLN A 500 -8.95 -2.97 -10.65
CA GLN A 500 -9.35 -3.01 -9.24
C GLN A 500 -10.85 -3.29 -9.10
N LYS A 501 -11.69 -2.65 -9.91
CA LYS A 501 -13.13 -2.90 -9.92
C LYS A 501 -13.45 -4.35 -10.30
N GLU A 502 -12.69 -4.91 -11.22
CA GLU A 502 -12.91 -6.25 -11.74
C GLU A 502 -12.45 -7.33 -10.75
N PHE A 503 -11.23 -7.22 -10.23
CA PHE A 503 -10.59 -8.30 -9.46
C PHE A 503 -10.85 -8.23 -7.96
N TYR A 504 -11.08 -7.07 -7.36
CA TYR A 504 -11.40 -6.99 -5.93
C TYR A 504 -12.83 -7.47 -5.60
N THR A 505 -13.68 -7.68 -6.60
CA THR A 505 -15.05 -8.16 -6.42
C THR A 505 -15.20 -9.67 -6.52
N GLU A 506 -14.29 -10.38 -7.19
CA GLU A 506 -14.49 -11.79 -7.57
C GLU A 506 -13.75 -12.80 -6.69
N ASN A 507 -12.58 -12.47 -6.12
CA ASN A 507 -11.74 -13.43 -5.41
C ASN A 507 -11.28 -12.95 -4.04
N GLN A 508 -12.15 -12.99 -3.07
CA GLN A 508 -11.82 -12.65 -1.67
C GLN A 508 -10.92 -13.68 -0.95
N GLN A 509 -10.60 -14.82 -1.58
CA GLN A 509 -9.76 -15.86 -0.98
C GLN A 509 -8.29 -15.76 -1.37
N LEU A 510 -7.99 -15.16 -2.51
CA LEU A 510 -6.65 -14.95 -3.03
C LEU A 510 -6.18 -13.54 -2.69
N ASP A 511 -4.96 -13.40 -2.22
CA ASP A 511 -4.34 -12.08 -2.00
C ASP A 511 -3.93 -11.48 -3.35
N ILE A 512 -4.77 -10.58 -3.87
CA ILE A 512 -4.56 -9.92 -5.15
C ILE A 512 -4.22 -8.46 -4.92
N THR A 513 -3.07 -8.04 -5.39
CA THR A 513 -2.66 -6.64 -5.45
C THR A 513 -2.75 -6.13 -6.88
N VAL A 514 -3.53 -5.06 -7.12
CA VAL A 514 -3.65 -4.39 -8.43
C VAL A 514 -3.05 -3.00 -8.31
N GLU A 515 -1.86 -2.77 -8.91
CA GLU A 515 -1.12 -1.52 -8.73
C GLU A 515 -0.32 -1.09 -9.96
N THR A 516 0.04 0.20 -10.00
CA THR A 516 0.95 0.72 -11.02
C THR A 516 2.38 0.22 -10.82
N ILE A 517 3.17 0.20 -11.91
CA ILE A 517 4.59 -0.16 -11.86
C ILE A 517 5.34 0.69 -10.82
N ASP A 518 5.03 1.97 -10.74
CA ASP A 518 5.68 2.90 -9.80
C ASP A 518 5.37 2.58 -8.32
N ARG A 519 4.19 2.02 -8.02
CA ARG A 519 3.79 1.69 -6.64
C ARG A 519 4.13 0.27 -6.22
N ILE A 520 4.33 -0.64 -7.19
CA ILE A 520 4.70 -2.02 -6.92
C ILE A 520 6.19 -2.17 -6.56
N GLN A 521 7.00 -1.13 -6.75
CA GLN A 521 8.42 -1.17 -6.42
C GLN A 521 8.62 -1.58 -4.95
N GLY A 522 9.60 -2.46 -4.70
CA GLY A 522 9.84 -3.03 -3.38
C GLY A 522 8.98 -4.26 -3.04
N MET A 523 7.78 -4.42 -3.61
CA MET A 523 6.95 -5.60 -3.36
C MET A 523 7.53 -6.88 -3.98
N THR A 524 7.15 -8.01 -3.38
CA THR A 524 7.44 -9.36 -3.89
C THR A 524 6.15 -10.16 -3.81
N VAL A 525 5.81 -10.86 -4.88
CA VAL A 525 4.61 -11.72 -4.98
C VAL A 525 4.97 -13.09 -5.55
N ASP A 526 4.10 -14.06 -5.43
CA ASP A 526 4.36 -15.41 -5.94
C ASP A 526 4.17 -15.48 -7.46
N TYR A 527 3.14 -14.81 -7.98
CA TYR A 527 2.86 -14.71 -9.41
C TYR A 527 2.57 -13.24 -9.79
N ALA A 528 3.16 -12.77 -10.88
CA ALA A 528 2.93 -11.42 -11.39
C ALA A 528 2.30 -11.45 -12.78
N ILE A 529 1.25 -10.67 -13.00
CA ILE A 529 0.65 -10.39 -14.30
C ILE A 529 0.98 -8.94 -14.65
N VAL A 530 1.73 -8.74 -15.73
CA VAL A 530 2.12 -7.41 -16.20
C VAL A 530 1.39 -7.11 -17.49
N TYR A 531 0.52 -6.12 -17.48
CA TYR A 531 -0.29 -5.79 -18.64
C TYR A 531 0.10 -4.45 -19.27
N PHE A 532 0.34 -4.48 -20.57
CA PHE A 532 0.65 -3.32 -21.40
C PHE A 532 -0.48 -3.08 -22.40
N PRO A 533 -1.41 -2.15 -22.11
CA PRO A 533 -2.47 -1.77 -23.04
C PRO A 533 -1.92 -0.99 -24.24
N MET A 534 -2.76 -0.84 -25.28
CA MET A 534 -2.42 -0.18 -26.54
C MET A 534 -2.28 1.34 -26.42
N CYS A 535 -1.41 1.81 -25.52
CA CYS A 535 -1.16 3.25 -25.35
C CYS A 535 0.26 3.50 -24.85
N ASN A 536 0.85 4.62 -25.25
CA ASN A 536 2.15 5.16 -24.84
C ASN A 536 3.24 4.10 -24.53
N ILE A 537 3.51 3.23 -25.49
CA ILE A 537 4.38 2.05 -25.35
C ILE A 537 5.82 2.43 -24.98
N SER A 538 6.37 3.50 -25.54
CA SER A 538 7.74 3.95 -25.24
C SER A 538 7.91 4.33 -23.75
N PHE A 539 6.89 4.90 -23.13
CA PHE A 539 6.87 5.16 -21.69
C PHE A 539 6.76 3.86 -20.89
N ALA A 540 5.86 2.99 -21.31
CA ALA A 540 5.54 1.75 -20.61
C ALA A 540 6.72 0.76 -20.62
N LEU A 541 7.42 0.64 -21.75
CA LEU A 541 8.54 -0.27 -21.96
C LEU A 541 9.91 0.36 -21.73
N SER A 542 10.00 1.56 -21.12
CA SER A 542 11.29 2.10 -20.70
C SER A 542 12.03 1.08 -19.83
N GLU A 543 13.34 0.92 -20.02
CA GLU A 543 14.12 -0.18 -19.42
C GLU A 543 13.92 -0.29 -17.91
N ASN A 544 13.92 0.83 -17.21
CA ASN A 544 13.72 0.89 -15.76
C ASN A 544 12.32 0.40 -15.33
N ARG A 545 11.25 0.87 -16.01
CA ARG A 545 9.88 0.42 -15.70
C ARG A 545 9.67 -1.04 -16.01
N PHE A 546 10.17 -1.44 -17.17
CA PHE A 546 10.05 -2.83 -17.62
C PHE A 546 10.78 -3.78 -16.67
N ASN A 547 12.01 -3.45 -16.26
CA ASN A 547 12.76 -4.22 -15.28
C ASN A 547 12.04 -4.31 -13.92
N VAL A 548 11.50 -3.19 -13.43
CA VAL A 548 10.71 -3.21 -12.18
C VAL A 548 9.49 -4.10 -12.32
N ALA A 549 8.74 -4.00 -13.41
CA ALA A 549 7.53 -4.79 -13.62
C ALA A 549 7.80 -6.29 -13.68
N THR A 550 8.87 -6.70 -14.40
CA THR A 550 9.17 -8.11 -14.67
C THR A 550 9.95 -8.82 -13.56
N SER A 551 10.40 -8.12 -12.53
CA SER A 551 11.22 -8.65 -11.44
C SER A 551 10.50 -8.75 -10.09
N ARG A 552 9.16 -8.80 -10.08
CA ARG A 552 8.37 -8.84 -8.83
C ARG A 552 8.08 -10.24 -8.32
N SER A 553 8.06 -11.23 -9.21
CA SER A 553 7.60 -12.57 -8.91
C SER A 553 8.69 -13.48 -8.34
N ARG A 554 8.29 -14.34 -7.38
CA ARG A 554 9.12 -15.47 -6.89
C ARG A 554 9.09 -16.67 -7.84
N SER A 555 8.07 -16.77 -8.70
CA SER A 555 7.90 -17.88 -9.64
C SER A 555 7.78 -17.38 -11.09
N THR A 556 6.63 -16.89 -11.49
CA THR A 556 6.33 -16.58 -12.89
C THR A 556 5.84 -15.16 -13.06
N THR A 557 6.30 -14.51 -14.12
CA THR A 557 5.76 -13.22 -14.58
C THR A 557 5.10 -13.41 -15.94
N LEU A 558 3.79 -13.26 -16.01
CA LEU A 558 3.03 -13.25 -17.26
C LEU A 558 2.95 -11.82 -17.82
N ILE A 559 3.55 -11.59 -18.95
CA ILE A 559 3.48 -10.32 -19.67
C ILE A 559 2.35 -10.44 -20.69
N ILE A 560 1.34 -9.57 -20.59
CA ILE A 560 0.24 -9.49 -21.54
C ILE A 560 0.34 -8.19 -22.31
N SER A 561 0.25 -8.26 -23.63
CA SER A 561 0.25 -7.09 -24.51
C SER A 561 -0.83 -7.15 -25.56
N ASP A 562 -1.40 -5.99 -25.87
CA ASP A 562 -2.35 -5.81 -26.98
C ASP A 562 -1.63 -5.53 -28.31
N LEU A 563 -0.32 -5.31 -28.29
CA LEU A 563 0.50 -4.99 -29.46
C LEU A 563 1.66 -5.97 -29.60
N ASP A 564 2.01 -6.28 -30.83
CA ASP A 564 3.26 -6.99 -31.10
C ASP A 564 4.46 -6.04 -30.89
N PHE A 565 5.10 -6.17 -29.74
CA PHE A 565 6.26 -5.35 -29.39
C PHE A 565 7.41 -5.43 -30.38
N LYS A 566 7.58 -6.58 -31.06
CA LYS A 566 8.67 -6.80 -32.02
C LYS A 566 8.48 -5.99 -33.31
N ALA A 567 7.24 -5.63 -33.61
CA ALA A 567 6.90 -4.77 -34.74
C ALA A 567 7.13 -3.28 -34.49
N LEU A 568 7.45 -2.89 -33.25
CA LEU A 568 7.55 -1.49 -32.83
C LEU A 568 9.03 -1.05 -32.73
N SER A 569 9.42 -0.09 -33.57
CA SER A 569 10.77 0.51 -33.56
C SER A 569 11.10 1.34 -32.30
N SER A 570 10.08 1.68 -31.50
CA SER A 570 10.21 2.53 -30.30
C SER A 570 10.51 1.77 -29.00
N VAL A 571 10.61 0.43 -29.04
CA VAL A 571 10.89 -0.40 -27.87
C VAL A 571 12.40 -0.33 -27.55
N PRO A 572 12.80 -0.01 -26.30
CA PRO A 572 14.19 0.00 -25.90
C PRO A 572 14.87 -1.36 -26.08
N ARG A 573 16.16 -1.34 -26.44
CA ARG A 573 16.89 -2.53 -26.85
C ARG A 573 16.96 -3.62 -25.77
N LYS A 574 17.17 -3.27 -24.50
CA LYS A 574 17.24 -4.25 -23.40
C LYS A 574 15.86 -4.87 -23.13
N SER A 575 14.80 -4.06 -23.16
CA SER A 575 13.42 -4.57 -23.02
C SER A 575 13.06 -5.51 -24.16
N LEU A 576 13.43 -5.18 -25.40
CA LEU A 576 13.20 -6.06 -26.56
C LEU A 576 13.95 -7.39 -26.44
N ARG A 577 15.24 -7.34 -26.06
CA ARG A 577 16.03 -8.56 -25.83
C ARG A 577 15.45 -9.44 -24.73
N PHE A 578 14.93 -8.81 -23.66
CA PHE A 578 14.25 -9.55 -22.60
C PHE A 578 13.01 -10.27 -23.14
N LEU A 579 12.18 -9.58 -23.92
CA LEU A 579 10.99 -10.16 -24.55
C LEU A 579 11.33 -11.33 -25.51
N ASP A 580 12.51 -11.30 -26.13
CA ASP A 580 13.01 -12.40 -26.96
C ASP A 580 13.35 -13.67 -26.17
N THR A 581 13.63 -13.54 -24.87
CA THR A 581 13.88 -14.70 -23.98
C THR A 581 12.61 -15.29 -23.37
N CYS A 582 11.48 -14.60 -23.53
CA CYS A 582 10.20 -15.12 -23.04
C CYS A 582 9.72 -16.26 -23.90
N ASP A 583 9.10 -17.28 -23.28
CA ASP A 583 8.46 -18.36 -24.04
C ASP A 583 7.42 -17.81 -25.00
N MET A 584 7.60 -18.13 -26.25
CA MET A 584 6.91 -17.58 -27.40
C MET A 584 5.75 -18.43 -27.88
N SER A 585 5.07 -19.14 -27.02
CA SER A 585 3.77 -19.72 -27.37
C SER A 585 2.67 -18.64 -27.57
N CYS A 586 3.08 -17.40 -27.80
CA CYS A 586 2.23 -16.22 -27.89
C CYS A 586 1.16 -16.28 -28.96
N LYS A 587 1.49 -16.85 -30.12
CA LYS A 587 0.51 -17.06 -31.21
C LYS A 587 -0.50 -18.15 -30.87
N ASP A 588 -0.10 -19.11 -30.06
CA ASP A 588 -0.95 -20.20 -29.61
C ASP A 588 -1.71 -19.84 -28.32
N SER A 589 -1.19 -18.97 -27.49
CA SER A 589 -1.86 -18.50 -26.27
C SER A 589 -3.19 -17.77 -26.57
N VAL A 590 -3.27 -17.04 -27.68
CA VAL A 590 -4.50 -16.42 -28.15
C VAL A 590 -5.54 -17.47 -28.59
N LYS A 591 -5.13 -18.57 -29.18
CA LYS A 591 -6.01 -19.70 -29.50
C LYS A 591 -6.48 -20.43 -28.24
N LEU A 592 -5.63 -20.52 -27.22
CA LEU A 592 -5.95 -21.15 -25.95
C LEU A 592 -6.96 -20.35 -25.11
N VAL A 593 -6.93 -19.02 -25.18
CA VAL A 593 -7.91 -18.17 -24.50
C VAL A 593 -9.31 -18.29 -25.10
N SER A 594 -9.44 -18.58 -26.38
CA SER A 594 -10.74 -18.79 -27.03
C SER A 594 -11.34 -20.21 -26.80
N ILE A 595 -10.55 -21.17 -26.35
CA ILE A 595 -10.97 -22.56 -26.15
C ILE A 595 -11.46 -22.88 -24.73
N PRO A 596 -10.83 -22.43 -23.64
CA PRO A 596 -11.22 -22.89 -22.29
C PRO A 596 -12.50 -22.26 -21.75
N PHE A 597 -12.82 -21.05 -22.13
CA PHE A 597 -14.01 -20.37 -21.60
C PHE A 597 -15.34 -20.94 -22.12
N SER A 598 -15.34 -21.59 -23.29
CA SER A 598 -16.55 -22.21 -23.86
C SER A 598 -16.78 -23.66 -23.41
N ASN A 599 -15.74 -24.38 -22.93
CA ASN A 599 -15.82 -25.83 -22.71
C ASN A 599 -15.63 -26.28 -21.26
N GLN A 600 -15.19 -25.44 -20.33
CA GLN A 600 -15.10 -25.81 -18.90
C GLN A 600 -16.24 -25.28 -18.04
N VAL A 601 -17.05 -24.37 -18.55
CA VAL A 601 -18.38 -24.16 -18.01
C VAL A 601 -19.24 -25.25 -18.66
N SER A 602 -19.11 -26.48 -18.18
CA SER A 602 -20.10 -27.51 -18.40
C SER A 602 -21.43 -26.91 -18.00
N GLU A 603 -22.33 -26.78 -18.97
CA GLU A 603 -23.71 -26.35 -18.89
C GLU A 603 -24.30 -26.44 -17.48
N VAL A 604 -24.06 -25.43 -16.66
CA VAL A 604 -24.99 -25.10 -15.57
C VAL A 604 -26.02 -24.19 -16.21
N LYS A 605 -27.07 -24.79 -16.74
CA LYS A 605 -28.27 -24.03 -17.13
C LYS A 605 -28.66 -23.16 -15.96
N PRO A 606 -28.77 -21.84 -16.11
CA PRO A 606 -29.20 -20.98 -15.04
C PRO A 606 -30.65 -21.37 -14.66
N LYS A 607 -30.82 -22.01 -13.53
CA LYS A 607 -32.13 -22.15 -12.93
C LYS A 607 -32.49 -20.81 -12.29
N SER A 608 -33.43 -20.19 -12.96
CA SER A 608 -34.31 -19.10 -12.51
C SER A 608 -33.70 -18.04 -11.61
N THR A 609 -33.39 -16.92 -12.21
CA THR A 609 -33.20 -15.62 -11.56
C THR A 609 -34.49 -15.23 -10.82
N THR A 610 -34.49 -15.27 -9.51
CA THR A 610 -35.57 -14.67 -8.73
C THR A 610 -35.31 -13.17 -8.68
N VAL A 611 -36.02 -12.43 -9.49
CA VAL A 611 -36.01 -10.97 -9.47
C VAL A 611 -36.85 -10.54 -8.26
N ILE A 612 -36.21 -9.98 -7.26
CA ILE A 612 -36.91 -9.27 -6.19
C ILE A 612 -36.99 -7.80 -6.62
N SER A 613 -38.16 -7.44 -7.14
CA SER A 613 -38.49 -6.05 -7.45
C SER A 613 -38.89 -5.32 -6.18
N SER A 614 -38.10 -4.37 -5.74
CA SER A 614 -38.55 -3.29 -4.89
C SER A 614 -37.97 -1.99 -5.45
N GLY A 615 -38.86 -1.17 -6.06
CA GLY A 615 -38.69 0.23 -6.47
C GLY A 615 -37.33 0.63 -7.03
N ASP A 616 -37.27 0.78 -8.35
CA ASP A 616 -36.29 1.57 -9.13
C ASP A 616 -34.79 1.27 -9.06
N MET A 617 -34.35 0.09 -8.68
CA MET A 617 -33.00 -0.38 -9.05
C MET A 617 -33.00 -1.89 -9.23
N SER A 618 -32.87 -2.37 -10.47
CA SER A 618 -32.59 -3.76 -10.77
C SER A 618 -31.12 -4.08 -10.42
N ILE A 619 -30.91 -4.78 -9.31
CA ILE A 619 -29.60 -5.32 -8.96
C ILE A 619 -29.51 -6.72 -9.56
N LYS A 620 -28.66 -6.91 -10.57
CA LYS A 620 -28.25 -8.25 -11.01
C LYS A 620 -27.46 -8.91 -9.90
N VAL A 621 -28.04 -9.91 -9.26
CA VAL A 621 -27.30 -10.79 -8.33
C VAL A 621 -26.48 -11.74 -9.18
N LEU A 622 -25.17 -11.55 -9.25
CA LEU A 622 -24.22 -12.51 -9.81
C LEU A 622 -24.10 -13.71 -8.87
N GLY A 623 -24.43 -14.85 -9.40
CA GLY A 623 -24.14 -16.21 -8.99
C GLY A 623 -24.13 -16.53 -7.49
N SER A 624 -25.24 -17.04 -6.95
CA SER A 624 -25.18 -17.86 -5.74
C SER A 624 -24.40 -19.13 -6.04
N ILE A 625 -23.37 -19.44 -5.21
CA ILE A 625 -22.71 -20.77 -5.26
C ILE A 625 -23.77 -21.84 -5.06
N ASP A 626 -23.91 -22.73 -6.03
CA ASP A 626 -24.83 -23.86 -5.95
C ASP A 626 -24.27 -24.92 -5.00
N LEU A 627 -24.72 -24.83 -3.75
CA LEU A 627 -24.30 -25.74 -2.66
C LEU A 627 -24.92 -27.12 -2.74
N SER A 628 -25.81 -27.40 -3.70
CA SER A 628 -26.41 -28.75 -3.86
C SER A 628 -25.37 -29.80 -4.31
N LYS A 629 -24.19 -29.36 -4.81
CA LYS A 629 -23.10 -30.24 -5.24
C LYS A 629 -22.15 -30.67 -4.13
N PHE A 630 -22.28 -30.14 -2.93
CA PHE A 630 -21.44 -30.51 -1.80
C PHE A 630 -22.16 -31.58 -0.94
N GLU A 631 -21.59 -32.78 -0.84
CA GLU A 631 -22.08 -33.82 0.05
C GLU A 631 -22.04 -33.33 1.50
N ARG A 632 -23.16 -33.51 2.21
CA ARG A 632 -23.29 -33.16 3.62
C ARG A 632 -22.57 -34.19 4.49
N LYS A 633 -21.41 -33.89 5.07
CA LYS A 633 -20.92 -34.62 6.22
C LYS A 633 -21.94 -34.48 7.36
N LYS A 634 -22.44 -35.57 7.86
CA LYS A 634 -23.31 -35.57 9.05
C LYS A 634 -22.52 -34.98 10.21
N ILE A 635 -22.99 -33.81 10.72
CA ILE A 635 -22.55 -33.33 12.04
C ILE A 635 -23.14 -34.33 13.04
N GLU A 636 -22.31 -35.01 13.83
CA GLU A 636 -22.76 -35.95 14.85
C GLU A 636 -23.67 -35.20 15.84
N ILE A 637 -24.93 -35.61 15.86
CA ILE A 637 -25.89 -35.15 16.85
C ILE A 637 -25.59 -35.98 18.11
N VAL A 638 -25.15 -35.30 19.15
CA VAL A 638 -25.00 -35.95 20.46
C VAL A 638 -26.38 -36.35 20.92
N GLU A 639 -26.56 -37.59 21.26
CA GLU A 639 -27.85 -38.15 21.66
C GLU A 639 -28.49 -37.34 22.82
N GLY A 640 -29.71 -36.85 22.65
CA GLY A 640 -30.40 -35.99 23.62
C GLY A 640 -30.09 -34.48 23.54
N LYS A 641 -29.25 -34.03 22.62
CA LYS A 641 -28.94 -32.57 22.41
C LYS A 641 -29.21 -32.14 20.97
N GLN A 642 -29.90 -31.01 20.83
CA GLN A 642 -30.14 -30.40 19.53
C GLN A 642 -28.99 -29.45 19.18
N ASN A 643 -28.47 -29.52 17.96
CA ASN A 643 -27.45 -28.58 17.48
C ASN A 643 -27.99 -27.16 17.45
N LEU A 644 -27.19 -26.20 17.92
CA LEU A 644 -27.48 -24.78 17.93
C LEU A 644 -26.29 -24.05 17.33
N TYR A 645 -26.53 -23.18 16.34
CA TYR A 645 -25.45 -22.49 15.64
C TYR A 645 -25.25 -21.09 16.17
N ILE A 646 -23.98 -20.74 16.46
CA ILE A 646 -23.54 -19.38 16.73
C ILE A 646 -22.65 -18.97 15.55
N ILE A 647 -22.93 -17.81 14.96
CA ILE A 647 -22.26 -17.37 13.73
C ILE A 647 -21.42 -16.13 14.02
N ASP A 648 -20.15 -16.20 13.63
CA ASP A 648 -19.20 -15.11 13.78
C ASP A 648 -19.34 -14.06 12.67
N THR A 649 -18.88 -12.84 12.93
CA THR A 649 -18.97 -11.67 12.04
C THR A 649 -18.32 -11.91 10.69
N ASN A 650 -17.11 -12.51 10.65
CA ASN A 650 -16.37 -12.77 9.43
C ASN A 650 -17.11 -13.71 8.46
N VAL A 651 -17.93 -14.59 8.97
CA VAL A 651 -18.75 -15.50 8.17
C VAL A 651 -19.82 -14.74 7.39
N PHE A 652 -20.45 -13.74 7.98
CA PHE A 652 -21.45 -12.90 7.32
C PHE A 652 -20.83 -11.99 6.24
N VAL A 653 -19.62 -11.52 6.45
CA VAL A 653 -18.89 -10.72 5.45
C VAL A 653 -18.61 -11.55 4.20
N ASN A 654 -18.22 -12.82 4.39
CA ASN A 654 -17.85 -13.73 3.31
C ASN A 654 -19.07 -14.48 2.71
N CYS A 655 -20.12 -14.67 3.47
CA CYS A 655 -21.36 -15.33 3.03
C CYS A 655 -22.59 -14.65 3.64
N PRO A 656 -23.08 -13.56 3.07
CA PRO A 656 -24.21 -12.78 3.60
C PRO A 656 -25.48 -13.58 3.90
N GLU A 657 -25.68 -14.65 3.17
CA GLU A 657 -26.88 -15.49 3.23
C GLU A 657 -26.67 -16.81 4.00
N ILE A 658 -25.62 -16.89 4.83
CA ILE A 658 -25.25 -18.12 5.53
C ILE A 658 -26.41 -18.73 6.35
N ILE A 659 -27.27 -17.91 6.95
CA ILE A 659 -28.41 -18.37 7.73
C ILE A 659 -29.33 -19.24 6.87
N SER A 660 -29.57 -18.90 5.62
CA SER A 660 -30.40 -19.68 4.70
C SER A 660 -29.79 -21.02 4.31
N LYS A 661 -28.49 -21.21 4.53
CA LYS A 661 -27.74 -22.45 4.23
C LYS A 661 -27.73 -23.45 5.37
N ILE A 662 -28.10 -23.02 6.56
CA ILE A 662 -28.28 -23.89 7.72
C ILE A 662 -29.73 -24.46 7.71
N GLU A 663 -29.88 -25.75 7.94
CA GLU A 663 -31.22 -26.37 7.96
C GLU A 663 -32.17 -25.67 8.96
N LYS A 664 -33.42 -25.44 8.54
CA LYS A 664 -34.42 -24.68 9.33
C LYS A 664 -34.70 -25.27 10.70
N LYS A 665 -34.50 -26.58 10.87
CA LYS A 665 -34.75 -27.26 12.18
C LYS A 665 -33.75 -26.84 13.26
N TYR A 666 -32.59 -26.27 12.91
CA TYR A 666 -31.59 -25.88 13.89
C TYR A 666 -31.72 -24.40 14.26
N PRO A 667 -31.84 -24.09 15.56
CA PRO A 667 -31.87 -22.72 16.04
C PRO A 667 -30.50 -22.03 15.78
N ILE A 668 -30.57 -20.73 15.56
CA ILE A 668 -29.39 -19.88 15.37
C ILE A 668 -29.42 -18.80 16.45
N VAL A 669 -28.28 -18.60 17.10
CA VAL A 669 -28.10 -17.54 18.08
C VAL A 669 -27.02 -16.62 17.63
N LEU A 670 -27.33 -15.35 17.49
CA LEU A 670 -26.39 -14.29 17.09
C LEU A 670 -26.01 -13.49 18.34
N SER A 671 -24.72 -13.28 18.53
CA SER A 671 -24.28 -12.30 19.51
C SER A 671 -24.68 -10.90 19.08
N ALA A 672 -25.20 -10.07 19.97
CA ALA A 672 -25.42 -8.65 19.70
C ALA A 672 -24.14 -7.97 19.21
N LYS A 673 -22.97 -8.50 19.63
CA LYS A 673 -21.66 -8.03 19.17
C LYS A 673 -21.44 -8.21 17.68
N VAL A 674 -21.98 -9.26 17.07
CA VAL A 674 -21.93 -9.49 15.62
C VAL A 674 -22.63 -8.37 14.87
N ILE A 675 -23.80 -7.94 15.34
CA ILE A 675 -24.54 -6.83 14.71
C ILE A 675 -23.76 -5.52 14.83
N ASP A 676 -23.22 -5.23 16.02
CA ASP A 676 -22.37 -4.06 16.26
C ASP A 676 -21.14 -4.04 15.34
N GLU A 677 -20.54 -5.19 15.11
CA GLU A 677 -19.37 -5.31 14.23
C GLU A 677 -19.75 -5.17 12.77
N LEU A 678 -20.83 -5.80 12.33
CA LEU A 678 -21.35 -5.64 10.97
C LEU A 678 -21.67 -4.16 10.70
N ASP A 679 -22.28 -3.46 11.63
CA ASP A 679 -22.54 -2.03 11.49
C ASP A 679 -21.25 -1.19 11.40
N LYS A 680 -20.23 -1.56 12.16
CA LYS A 680 -18.90 -0.93 12.11
C LYS A 680 -18.16 -1.22 10.81
N LEU A 681 -18.33 -2.44 10.26
CA LEU A 681 -17.70 -2.85 9.01
C LEU A 681 -18.28 -2.15 7.79
N LYS A 682 -19.54 -1.67 7.83
CA LYS A 682 -20.09 -0.77 6.78
C LYS A 682 -19.23 0.46 6.49
N ILE A 683 -18.40 0.82 7.45
CA ILE A 683 -17.60 2.05 7.42
C ILE A 683 -16.13 1.73 7.11
N LYS A 684 -15.69 0.48 7.28
CA LYS A 684 -14.28 0.06 7.18
C LYS A 684 -13.96 -0.70 5.91
N LEU A 685 -14.96 -1.31 5.28
CA LEU A 685 -14.78 -2.13 4.09
C LEU A 685 -14.90 -1.30 2.82
N ASP A 686 -14.40 -1.84 1.74
CA ASP A 686 -14.61 -1.34 0.38
C ASP A 686 -16.08 -1.40 -0.05
N ALA A 687 -16.41 -0.90 -1.23
CA ALA A 687 -17.79 -0.84 -1.71
C ALA A 687 -18.46 -2.23 -1.74
N THR A 688 -17.70 -3.29 -2.04
CA THR A 688 -18.19 -4.67 -2.10
C THR A 688 -18.42 -5.24 -0.71
N GLY A 689 -17.47 -5.04 0.19
CA GLY A 689 -17.62 -5.44 1.60
C GLY A 689 -18.80 -4.73 2.25
N VAL A 690 -19.01 -3.45 1.96
CA VAL A 690 -20.19 -2.68 2.43
C VAL A 690 -21.49 -3.29 1.89
N GLN A 691 -21.54 -3.65 0.60
CA GLN A 691 -22.70 -4.32 0.03
C GLN A 691 -22.97 -5.68 0.68
N ASN A 692 -21.94 -6.47 0.91
CA ASN A 692 -22.05 -7.75 1.60
C ASN A 692 -22.57 -7.58 3.01
N VAL A 693 -22.07 -6.63 3.77
CA VAL A 693 -22.54 -6.32 5.11
C VAL A 693 -24.00 -5.87 5.09
N GLN A 694 -24.40 -5.02 4.15
CA GLN A 694 -25.80 -4.61 3.98
C GLN A 694 -26.71 -5.78 3.62
N ARG A 695 -26.24 -6.68 2.74
CA ARG A 695 -26.96 -7.92 2.40
C ARG A 695 -27.08 -8.84 3.61
N ALA A 696 -26.00 -8.99 4.39
CA ALA A 696 -26.00 -9.78 5.61
C ALA A 696 -27.04 -9.28 6.62
N LEU A 697 -27.07 -7.98 6.90
CA LEU A 697 -28.04 -7.40 7.83
C LEU A 697 -29.48 -7.52 7.33
N LYS A 698 -29.72 -7.35 6.04
CA LYS A 698 -31.04 -7.61 5.43
C LYS A 698 -31.42 -9.08 5.53
N SER A 699 -30.47 -10.00 5.26
CA SER A 699 -30.68 -11.43 5.39
C SER A 699 -30.98 -11.83 6.84
N ILE A 700 -30.23 -11.32 7.81
CA ILE A 700 -30.46 -11.56 9.24
C ILE A 700 -31.88 -11.11 9.61
N ASN A 701 -32.24 -9.86 9.29
CA ASN A 701 -33.59 -9.33 9.64
C ASN A 701 -34.70 -10.13 8.99
N TYR A 702 -34.56 -10.54 7.73
CA TYR A 702 -35.54 -11.41 7.05
C TYR A 702 -35.62 -12.79 7.72
N GLN A 703 -34.48 -13.42 8.01
CA GLN A 703 -34.47 -14.79 8.59
C GLN A 703 -34.98 -14.82 10.01
N MET A 704 -34.86 -13.75 10.79
CA MET A 704 -35.49 -13.64 12.12
C MET A 704 -37.00 -13.74 12.07
N THR A 705 -37.66 -13.41 10.95
CA THR A 705 -39.10 -13.56 10.75
C THR A 705 -39.50 -14.92 10.19
N GLN A 706 -38.55 -15.71 9.63
CA GLN A 706 -38.81 -16.96 8.89
C GLN A 706 -38.44 -18.22 9.65
N ARG A 707 -37.60 -18.11 10.70
CA ARG A 707 -37.10 -19.24 11.48
C ARG A 707 -36.58 -18.78 12.83
N ASP A 708 -36.24 -19.76 13.70
CA ASP A 708 -35.67 -19.49 15.02
C ASP A 708 -34.25 -18.92 14.92
N VAL A 709 -34.16 -17.59 14.84
CA VAL A 709 -32.94 -16.82 14.94
C VAL A 709 -33.08 -15.83 16.08
N ARG A 710 -32.26 -15.95 17.10
CA ARG A 710 -32.29 -15.14 18.32
C ARG A 710 -31.09 -14.26 18.45
N LEU A 711 -31.28 -13.05 18.98
CA LEU A 711 -30.21 -12.17 19.39
C LEU A 711 -29.92 -12.37 20.88
N GLU A 712 -28.64 -12.54 21.22
CA GLU A 712 -28.21 -12.79 22.58
C GLU A 712 -27.13 -11.80 23.01
N LEU A 713 -27.24 -11.33 24.27
CA LEU A 713 -26.20 -10.45 24.84
C LEU A 713 -25.02 -11.28 25.32
N SER A 714 -23.82 -10.73 25.15
CA SER A 714 -22.59 -11.33 25.68
C SER A 714 -22.52 -11.22 27.20
N ASP A 715 -21.93 -12.23 27.84
CA ASP A 715 -21.71 -12.26 29.30
C ASP A 715 -20.23 -12.49 29.61
N PRO A 716 -19.43 -11.42 29.84
CA PRO A 716 -18.00 -11.54 30.12
C PRO A 716 -17.64 -12.35 31.36
N SER A 717 -18.61 -12.59 32.27
CA SER A 717 -18.36 -13.37 33.49
C SER A 717 -18.11 -14.85 33.20
N LEU A 718 -18.57 -15.35 32.06
CA LEU A 718 -18.39 -16.73 31.62
C LEU A 718 -17.01 -17.05 31.06
N LEU A 719 -16.20 -16.03 30.83
CA LEU A 719 -14.84 -16.22 30.33
C LEU A 719 -13.87 -16.58 31.46
N PRO A 720 -12.92 -17.50 31.23
CA PRO A 720 -11.80 -17.70 32.13
C PRO A 720 -11.00 -16.39 32.39
N SER A 721 -10.29 -16.32 33.50
CA SER A 721 -9.53 -15.13 33.91
C SER A 721 -8.51 -14.65 32.88
N ASP A 722 -7.95 -15.59 32.11
CA ASP A 722 -6.89 -15.36 31.14
C ASP A 722 -7.37 -14.83 29.79
N PHE A 723 -8.68 -14.70 29.63
CA PHE A 723 -9.28 -14.20 28.41
C PHE A 723 -9.54 -12.69 28.51
N ASP A 724 -9.15 -11.95 27.45
CA ASP A 724 -9.50 -10.53 27.37
C ASP A 724 -11.03 -10.35 27.26
N ARG A 725 -11.62 -9.80 28.30
CA ARG A 725 -13.06 -9.54 28.41
C ARG A 725 -13.58 -8.40 27.52
N ARG A 726 -12.69 -7.71 26.79
CA ARG A 726 -13.04 -6.62 25.86
C ARG A 726 -12.91 -7.04 24.38
N SER A 727 -12.31 -8.18 24.12
CA SER A 727 -12.16 -8.70 22.75
C SER A 727 -13.53 -9.05 22.16
N PRO A 728 -13.88 -8.55 20.97
CA PRO A 728 -15.13 -8.90 20.29
C PRO A 728 -15.31 -10.40 20.08
N ASP A 729 -14.27 -11.10 19.66
CA ASP A 729 -14.27 -12.55 19.44
C ASP A 729 -14.62 -13.30 20.73
N ASN A 730 -14.00 -12.89 21.85
CA ASN A 730 -14.26 -13.49 23.13
C ASN A 730 -15.70 -13.20 23.61
N MET A 731 -16.28 -12.06 23.23
CA MET A 731 -17.69 -11.75 23.50
C MET A 731 -18.65 -12.66 22.71
N ILE A 732 -18.34 -12.98 21.46
CA ILE A 732 -19.11 -13.97 20.68
C ILE A 732 -18.98 -15.35 21.33
N LEU A 733 -17.78 -15.70 21.80
CA LEU A 733 -17.54 -16.97 22.50
C LEU A 733 -18.37 -17.11 23.78
N THR A 734 -18.66 -16.02 24.52
CA THR A 734 -19.50 -16.05 25.69
C THR A 734 -20.94 -16.52 25.39
N VAL A 735 -21.44 -16.17 24.20
CA VAL A 735 -22.77 -16.64 23.77
C VAL A 735 -22.75 -18.17 23.57
N ALA A 736 -21.68 -18.72 22.98
CA ALA A 736 -21.53 -20.17 22.86
C ALA A 736 -21.43 -20.85 24.24
N LEU A 737 -20.76 -20.23 25.20
CA LEU A 737 -20.63 -20.74 26.57
C LEU A 737 -21.98 -20.74 27.31
N LYS A 738 -22.86 -19.76 27.10
CA LYS A 738 -24.23 -19.76 27.66
C LYS A 738 -25.02 -20.99 27.25
N TYR A 739 -24.82 -21.47 26.04
CA TYR A 739 -25.53 -22.61 25.47
C TYR A 739 -24.74 -23.93 25.56
N LYS A 740 -23.70 -24.00 26.39
CA LYS A 740 -22.86 -25.21 26.52
C LYS A 740 -23.65 -26.50 26.82
N GLY A 741 -24.83 -26.38 27.47
CA GLY A 741 -25.74 -27.47 27.70
C GLY A 741 -26.49 -27.99 26.46
N SER A 742 -26.52 -27.24 25.34
CA SER A 742 -27.37 -27.50 24.17
C SER A 742 -26.58 -27.79 22.89
N ASN A 743 -25.41 -28.39 22.96
CA ASN A 743 -24.51 -28.67 21.80
C ASN A 743 -24.30 -27.47 20.87
N PRO A 744 -23.67 -26.38 21.33
CA PRO A 744 -23.42 -25.20 20.53
C PRO A 744 -22.32 -25.48 19.49
N ILE A 745 -22.55 -25.03 18.27
CA ILE A 745 -21.61 -25.10 17.16
C ILE A 745 -21.24 -23.66 16.75
N LEU A 746 -19.99 -23.27 16.98
CA LEU A 746 -19.49 -21.96 16.58
C LEU A 746 -19.01 -22.03 15.14
N LEU A 747 -19.68 -21.30 14.26
CA LEU A 747 -19.32 -21.13 12.87
C LEU A 747 -18.42 -19.91 12.74
N THR A 748 -17.13 -20.13 12.49
CA THR A 748 -16.11 -19.08 12.30
C THR A 748 -14.99 -19.56 11.41
N SER A 749 -14.43 -18.64 10.62
CA SER A 749 -13.20 -18.87 9.82
C SER A 749 -11.96 -18.32 10.52
N ASP A 750 -12.09 -17.69 11.68
CA ASP A 750 -10.95 -17.22 12.47
C ASP A 750 -10.30 -18.38 13.25
N ASN A 751 -9.02 -18.67 12.91
CA ASN A 751 -8.27 -19.75 13.54
C ASN A 751 -8.04 -19.51 15.06
N GLY A 752 -7.82 -18.27 15.47
CA GLY A 752 -7.63 -17.91 16.88
C GLY A 752 -8.89 -18.18 17.70
N LEU A 753 -10.05 -17.77 17.17
CA LEU A 753 -11.34 -18.02 17.80
C LEU A 753 -11.69 -19.52 17.83
N GLN A 754 -11.36 -20.28 16.77
CA GLN A 754 -11.53 -21.74 16.75
C GLN A 754 -10.72 -22.44 17.85
N ILE A 755 -9.42 -22.05 18.00
CA ILE A 755 -8.55 -22.65 19.04
C ILE A 755 -9.11 -22.36 20.44
N LYS A 756 -9.51 -21.13 20.72
CA LYS A 756 -10.09 -20.71 22.00
C LYS A 756 -11.40 -21.47 22.28
N ALA A 757 -12.28 -21.58 21.30
CA ALA A 757 -13.55 -22.29 21.43
C ALA A 757 -13.35 -23.77 21.72
N ARG A 758 -12.45 -24.45 21.00
CA ARG A 758 -12.11 -25.86 21.23
C ARG A 758 -11.49 -26.07 22.60
N GLY A 759 -10.61 -25.17 23.05
CA GLY A 759 -10.05 -25.20 24.41
C GLY A 759 -11.09 -25.10 25.51
N LEU A 760 -12.25 -24.46 25.26
CA LEU A 760 -13.39 -24.36 26.17
C LEU A 760 -14.44 -25.46 25.95
N GLY A 761 -14.18 -26.44 25.09
CA GLY A 761 -15.08 -27.55 24.78
C GLY A 761 -16.29 -27.19 23.90
N ILE A 762 -16.16 -26.12 23.09
CA ILE A 762 -17.16 -25.70 22.11
C ILE A 762 -16.76 -26.26 20.71
N THR A 763 -17.71 -26.94 20.07
CA THR A 763 -17.53 -27.43 18.70
C THR A 763 -17.43 -26.28 17.72
N THR A 764 -16.46 -26.32 16.84
CA THR A 764 -16.25 -25.29 15.81
C THR A 764 -16.37 -25.88 14.41
N ILE A 765 -16.87 -25.08 13.48
CA ILE A 765 -16.93 -25.40 12.05
C ILE A 765 -16.53 -24.15 11.26
N SER A 766 -15.71 -24.32 10.23
CA SER A 766 -15.35 -23.22 9.35
C SER A 766 -16.38 -23.00 8.24
N LEU A 767 -16.39 -21.81 7.62
CA LEU A 767 -17.22 -21.53 6.46
C LEU A 767 -16.93 -22.52 5.32
N LYS A 768 -15.67 -22.84 5.07
CA LYS A 768 -15.26 -23.83 4.05
C LYS A 768 -15.86 -25.22 4.32
N GLU A 769 -15.90 -25.65 5.57
CA GLU A 769 -16.47 -26.95 5.95
C GLU A 769 -17.99 -26.99 5.82
N ILE A 770 -18.69 -25.90 6.13
CA ILE A 770 -20.15 -25.86 5.98
C ILE A 770 -20.57 -25.71 4.51
N LEU A 771 -19.78 -25.04 3.69
CA LEU A 771 -20.02 -24.87 2.25
C LEU A 771 -19.62 -26.11 1.43
N LYS A 772 -18.68 -26.93 1.90
CA LYS A 772 -18.33 -28.23 1.30
C LYS A 772 -19.34 -29.35 1.66
N LYS A 773 -20.23 -29.09 2.54
CA LYS A 773 -21.33 -29.95 2.95
C LYS A 773 -22.60 -29.55 2.22
#